data_eae775059d1976db10be60160053aaaf
#
_entry.id   eae775059d1976db10be60160053aaaf
#
_cell.length_a   1.000
_cell.length_b   1.000
_cell.length_c   1.000
_cell.angle_alpha   90.00
_cell.angle_beta   90.00
_cell.angle_gamma   90.00
#
_symmetry.space_group_name_H-M   'P 1'
#
loop_
_entity.id
_entity.type
_entity.pdbx_description
1 polymer ?
#
loop_
_entity_poly.entity_id
_entity_poly.type
_entity_poly.pdbx_seq_one_letter_code
_entity_poly.pdbx_strand_id
1 'polypeptide(L)'
;MKVVPRNYALCAVVFLYRGLFICTEIFKPIFIEWRNAMSKELNKNYDPSEIEGRLYQKWLDNKYFHAEVDRSKKPFTIVMPPPNITGKLHMGHALDNTMQDIIIRFKRMQGYEALWVPGTDHASISTEVKVTNALKEEGIDKHDLGREGFLKRTWEWKKEYGGTITSQLKRIGSSCDWDRERFTMDEGCSKAVQTVFINLYNKGLIYKGSRIVNWCPVCKTSISDAEVEHENQAGHFWHINYPVVGEEGRFVQIATTRPETLLGDSALAVNPNDDRYKDLVGKEVYLPLTDRKIPIIADSYVDMEFGTGVVKITPAHDPNDFEVGKRHNLPEINILNDDATINSLGGKYAGMDRYEARKAMVADLDELGLLVKVEDHEHNVGTHDRCKTTVEPMIKQQWFVKMDELIKPAVEAVKNGDIELVPASMDKTYYNWTDNIKDWCISRQLWWGHRIPAYYCKDCGEMVVSADEVCTCPKCSGKNMEQDPDTLDTWFSSALWPFSTLGWPDNTEELDYFYPTDVLVTGYDIIFFWVIRMIFSGYEHMGKKPFGKVLFHGLVRDSQGRKMSKSLGNGIDPLEVIDKYGADALRYTLVTGNAPGNDMRFYWERVEASRNFANKVWNASRFIMMNDPEGKIKTADPVPADLTEADKWILSKMNNLIKEVTDNMEKYELGIAVSKLNDFIWEEFCDWYIEMVKPRLYNDEDTTKTAAIWTLKTVLIDALKLLHPYMPFITEEIFCNIQDEEESIMISNWPVYDETFNFQKEENSIEIIKTAVRNIRNLRAQMNVAPSRKALVYVVSDKKEIRDIFENGRVFFATLGYASDVVIKEDKSGIPEDAVSTVIPDAVIYIPFAELVDIDKEIERLKKEEGRLQGEIKRCQGMLGNEKFVSKAPQSKIDEEKEKLAKYEQMLDQVKERLNTLSK
;
A
#
# COMPACT_ATOMS: atom_id res chain seq x y z
N MET A 1 -49.74 10.26 -16.71
CA MET A 1 -50.50 9.65 -15.63
C MET A 1 -51.51 8.66 -16.19
N LYS A 2 -51.13 7.38 -16.33
CA LYS A 2 -52.05 6.28 -16.62
C LYS A 2 -52.22 5.50 -15.33
N VAL A 3 -53.43 5.45 -14.85
CA VAL A 3 -53.87 4.78 -13.64
C VAL A 3 -53.62 3.26 -13.79
N VAL A 4 -52.75 2.71 -12.98
CA VAL A 4 -52.57 1.24 -12.86
C VAL A 4 -53.76 0.71 -12.05
N PRO A 5 -54.45 -0.33 -12.54
CA PRO A 5 -55.62 -0.86 -11.83
C PRO A 5 -55.20 -1.49 -10.49
N ARG A 6 -55.92 -1.13 -9.42
CA ARG A 6 -55.69 -1.55 -8.01
C ARG A 6 -55.76 -3.09 -7.75
N ASN A 7 -56.03 -3.89 -8.75
CA ASN A 7 -56.27 -5.34 -8.59
C ASN A 7 -55.03 -6.19 -8.61
N TYR A 8 -53.84 -5.65 -8.96
CA TYR A 8 -52.59 -6.45 -8.98
C TYR A 8 -51.83 -6.42 -7.66
N ALA A 9 -52.09 -5.44 -6.81
CA ALA A 9 -51.43 -5.36 -5.49
C ALA A 9 -51.98 -6.39 -4.47
N LEU A 10 -53.21 -6.86 -4.66
CA LEU A 10 -53.79 -7.84 -3.74
C LEU A 10 -53.35 -9.30 -4.03
N CYS A 11 -52.98 -9.61 -5.26
CA CYS A 11 -52.49 -10.94 -5.60
C CYS A 11 -51.09 -11.21 -5.05
N ALA A 12 -50.24 -10.20 -4.96
CA ALA A 12 -48.86 -10.35 -4.48
C ALA A 12 -48.79 -10.64 -2.95
N VAL A 13 -49.76 -10.17 -2.18
CA VAL A 13 -49.78 -10.35 -0.71
C VAL A 13 -50.35 -11.71 -0.28
N VAL A 14 -51.21 -12.33 -1.08
CA VAL A 14 -51.83 -13.63 -0.73
C VAL A 14 -50.92 -14.82 -1.09
N PHE A 15 -49.97 -14.67 -2.01
CA PHE A 15 -49.05 -15.74 -2.41
C PHE A 15 -47.78 -15.86 -1.53
N LEU A 16 -47.52 -14.91 -0.67
CA LEU A 16 -46.35 -14.95 0.23
C LEU A 16 -46.56 -15.90 1.46
N TYR A 17 -47.74 -16.48 1.64
CA TYR A 17 -48.02 -17.35 2.79
C TYR A 17 -48.27 -18.84 2.49
N ARG A 18 -48.28 -19.25 1.23
CA ARG A 18 -48.37 -20.68 0.90
C ARG A 18 -47.61 -21.02 -0.40
N GLY A 19 -46.42 -21.51 -0.29
CA GLY A 19 -45.80 -22.29 -1.35
C GLY A 19 -44.63 -21.64 -2.08
N LEU A 20 -43.49 -21.49 -1.41
CA LEU A 20 -42.19 -21.37 -2.07
C LEU A 20 -41.89 -22.71 -2.75
N PHE A 21 -42.05 -22.85 -4.03
CA PHE A 21 -41.20 -23.75 -4.87
C PHE A 21 -41.67 -24.01 -6.31
N ILE A 22 -42.71 -23.38 -6.84
CA ILE A 22 -43.16 -23.67 -8.24
C ILE A 22 -43.35 -22.41 -9.09
N CYS A 23 -42.86 -21.22 -8.70
CA CYS A 23 -43.11 -20.00 -9.47
C CYS A 23 -41.90 -19.31 -10.10
N THR A 24 -40.70 -19.89 -10.02
CA THR A 24 -39.49 -19.23 -10.54
C THR A 24 -39.37 -19.24 -12.06
N GLU A 25 -39.97 -20.19 -12.77
CA GLU A 25 -39.85 -20.26 -14.23
C GLU A 25 -40.95 -19.52 -15.01
N ILE A 26 -42.09 -19.23 -14.39
CA ILE A 26 -43.20 -18.54 -15.09
C ILE A 26 -43.10 -17.03 -14.98
N PHE A 27 -42.42 -16.52 -13.94
CA PHE A 27 -42.26 -15.07 -13.73
C PHE A 27 -40.94 -14.48 -14.26
N LYS A 28 -39.95 -15.31 -14.63
CA LYS A 28 -38.74 -14.82 -15.30
C LYS A 28 -39.04 -13.99 -16.56
N PRO A 29 -39.90 -14.41 -17.49
CA PRO A 29 -40.20 -13.61 -18.67
C PRO A 29 -40.90 -12.29 -18.34
N ILE A 30 -41.83 -12.28 -17.39
CA ILE A 30 -42.59 -11.08 -17.04
C ILE A 30 -41.71 -10.06 -16.28
N PHE A 31 -40.77 -10.54 -15.45
CA PHE A 31 -39.82 -9.66 -14.79
C PHE A 31 -38.76 -9.10 -15.75
N ILE A 32 -38.40 -9.86 -16.79
CA ILE A 32 -37.51 -9.42 -17.88
C ILE A 32 -38.24 -8.40 -18.75
N GLU A 33 -39.50 -8.62 -19.12
CA GLU A 33 -40.30 -7.64 -19.84
C GLU A 33 -40.56 -6.36 -19.03
N TRP A 34 -40.73 -6.46 -17.72
CA TRP A 34 -40.91 -5.29 -16.83
C TRP A 34 -39.61 -4.50 -16.65
N ARG A 35 -38.48 -5.18 -16.57
CA ARG A 35 -37.15 -4.57 -16.54
C ARG A 35 -36.81 -3.86 -17.85
N ASN A 36 -37.26 -4.41 -18.98
CA ASN A 36 -37.05 -3.80 -20.31
C ASN A 36 -38.04 -2.68 -20.62
N ALA A 37 -39.11 -2.47 -19.84
CA ALA A 37 -40.10 -1.42 -20.01
C ALA A 37 -39.83 -0.14 -19.18
N MET A 38 -38.88 -0.19 -18.23
CA MET A 38 -38.38 1.03 -17.58
C MET A 38 -37.20 1.55 -18.40
N SER A 39 -37.24 2.78 -18.86
CA SER A 39 -36.10 3.44 -19.52
C SER A 39 -34.86 3.23 -18.64
N LYS A 40 -33.79 2.61 -19.19
CA LYS A 40 -32.48 2.45 -18.55
C LYS A 40 -31.82 3.82 -18.48
N GLU A 41 -32.25 4.66 -17.55
CA GLU A 41 -31.70 6.00 -17.37
C GLU A 41 -30.88 6.07 -16.09
N LEU A 42 -29.58 6.36 -16.21
CA LEU A 42 -28.73 6.61 -15.05
C LEU A 42 -29.18 7.88 -14.31
N ASN A 43 -29.16 7.85 -12.98
CA ASN A 43 -29.44 9.01 -12.15
C ASN A 43 -28.58 10.22 -12.56
N LYS A 44 -29.07 11.44 -12.29
CA LYS A 44 -28.32 12.66 -12.64
C LYS A 44 -26.94 12.72 -12.07
N ASN A 45 -26.77 12.24 -10.84
CA ASN A 45 -25.49 12.22 -10.13
C ASN A 45 -25.16 10.77 -9.77
N TYR A 46 -23.87 10.45 -9.75
CA TYR A 46 -23.36 9.20 -9.21
C TYR A 46 -23.41 9.25 -7.67
N ASP A 47 -24.12 8.31 -7.05
CA ASP A 47 -24.17 8.15 -5.59
C ASP A 47 -23.68 6.75 -5.21
N PRO A 48 -22.43 6.62 -4.73
CA PRO A 48 -21.85 5.32 -4.34
C PRO A 48 -22.67 4.61 -3.26
N SER A 49 -23.30 5.36 -2.35
CA SER A 49 -24.02 4.78 -1.20
C SER A 49 -25.26 3.97 -1.60
N GLU A 50 -25.88 4.32 -2.73
CA GLU A 50 -27.04 3.58 -3.28
C GLU A 50 -26.63 2.36 -4.10
N ILE A 51 -25.40 2.33 -4.58
CA ILE A 51 -24.91 1.39 -5.62
C ILE A 51 -24.02 0.29 -5.03
N GLU A 52 -23.02 0.64 -4.23
CA GLU A 52 -21.95 -0.27 -3.80
C GLU A 52 -22.46 -1.50 -3.05
N GLY A 53 -23.30 -1.31 -2.06
CA GLY A 53 -23.84 -2.42 -1.25
C GLY A 53 -24.67 -3.40 -2.08
N ARG A 54 -25.50 -2.87 -3.00
CA ARG A 54 -26.37 -3.68 -3.88
C ARG A 54 -25.57 -4.48 -4.89
N LEU A 55 -24.56 -3.87 -5.51
CA LEU A 55 -23.71 -4.55 -6.49
C LEU A 55 -22.86 -5.62 -5.82
N TYR A 56 -22.26 -5.31 -4.67
CA TYR A 56 -21.46 -6.28 -3.95
C TYR A 56 -22.26 -7.52 -3.56
N GLN A 57 -23.51 -7.33 -3.09
CA GLN A 57 -24.40 -8.43 -2.80
C GLN A 57 -24.77 -9.25 -4.06
N LYS A 58 -25.03 -8.57 -5.20
CA LYS A 58 -25.25 -9.24 -6.50
C LYS A 58 -24.08 -10.15 -6.87
N TRP A 59 -22.84 -9.68 -6.70
CA TRP A 59 -21.65 -10.47 -7.01
C TRP A 59 -21.49 -11.68 -6.09
N LEU A 60 -21.79 -11.54 -4.81
CA LEU A 60 -21.81 -12.66 -3.86
C LEU A 60 -22.88 -13.68 -4.19
N ASP A 61 -24.11 -13.25 -4.45
CA ASP A 61 -25.24 -14.13 -4.73
C ASP A 61 -25.01 -14.95 -6.02
N ASN A 62 -24.32 -14.38 -7.01
CA ASN A 62 -23.97 -15.05 -8.27
C ASN A 62 -22.61 -15.77 -8.20
N LYS A 63 -21.93 -15.77 -7.07
CA LYS A 63 -20.63 -16.41 -6.85
C LYS A 63 -19.52 -16.02 -7.85
N TYR A 64 -19.51 -14.76 -8.33
CA TYR A 64 -18.53 -14.31 -9.31
C TYR A 64 -17.08 -14.30 -8.79
N PHE A 65 -16.89 -14.42 -7.47
CA PHE A 65 -15.57 -14.47 -6.84
C PHE A 65 -15.07 -15.90 -6.59
N HIS A 66 -15.96 -16.90 -6.71
CA HIS A 66 -15.63 -18.28 -6.43
C HIS A 66 -14.83 -18.89 -7.59
N ALA A 67 -13.75 -19.58 -7.26
CA ALA A 67 -12.91 -20.28 -8.20
C ALA A 67 -13.06 -21.81 -8.00
N GLU A 68 -13.11 -22.56 -9.09
CA GLU A 68 -13.23 -24.02 -9.08
C GLU A 68 -11.99 -24.68 -9.70
N VAL A 69 -11.78 -25.95 -9.43
CA VAL A 69 -10.73 -26.72 -10.10
C VAL A 69 -11.19 -27.04 -11.54
N ASP A 70 -10.91 -26.12 -12.45
CA ASP A 70 -11.20 -26.28 -13.88
C ASP A 70 -9.91 -26.45 -14.70
N ARG A 71 -9.54 -27.70 -15.00
CA ARG A 71 -8.31 -28.01 -15.72
C ARG A 71 -8.32 -27.59 -17.20
N SER A 72 -9.45 -27.10 -17.72
CA SER A 72 -9.52 -26.48 -19.05
C SER A 72 -8.99 -25.04 -19.08
N LYS A 73 -8.93 -24.40 -17.92
CA LYS A 73 -8.40 -23.05 -17.72
C LYS A 73 -7.04 -23.09 -17.04
N LYS A 74 -6.31 -22.00 -17.18
CA LYS A 74 -5.06 -21.78 -16.45
C LYS A 74 -5.38 -21.17 -15.09
N PRO A 75 -4.86 -21.70 -13.96
CA PRO A 75 -5.05 -21.07 -12.66
C PRO A 75 -4.26 -19.76 -12.56
N PHE A 76 -4.76 -18.84 -11.73
CA PHE A 76 -4.02 -17.69 -11.24
C PHE A 76 -4.39 -17.46 -9.77
N THR A 77 -3.42 -17.57 -8.88
CA THR A 77 -3.69 -17.64 -7.45
C THR A 77 -2.95 -16.54 -6.69
N ILE A 78 -3.68 -15.83 -5.84
CA ILE A 78 -3.14 -14.93 -4.81
C ILE A 78 -3.61 -15.41 -3.45
N VAL A 79 -2.70 -15.47 -2.47
CA VAL A 79 -3.07 -15.60 -1.05
C VAL A 79 -2.92 -14.24 -0.40
N MET A 80 -4.00 -13.77 0.23
CA MET A 80 -4.00 -12.48 0.90
C MET A 80 -3.03 -12.49 2.08
N PRO A 81 -2.18 -11.45 2.29
CA PRO A 81 -1.53 -11.25 3.56
C PRO A 81 -2.60 -11.15 4.67
N PRO A 82 -2.69 -12.17 5.56
CA PRO A 82 -3.81 -12.23 6.48
C PRO A 82 -3.73 -11.12 7.53
N PRO A 83 -4.68 -10.18 7.58
CA PRO A 83 -4.67 -9.12 8.58
C PRO A 83 -4.75 -9.67 10.00
N ASN A 84 -3.98 -9.05 10.91
CA ASN A 84 -3.97 -9.38 12.32
C ASN A 84 -5.31 -9.01 12.99
N ILE A 85 -5.88 -9.90 13.80
CA ILE A 85 -7.12 -9.66 14.55
C ILE A 85 -6.95 -8.66 15.71
N THR A 86 -6.08 -7.69 15.57
CA THR A 86 -5.74 -6.69 16.60
C THR A 86 -6.56 -5.41 16.55
N GLY A 87 -7.45 -5.30 15.58
CA GLY A 87 -8.33 -4.14 15.40
C GLY A 87 -8.78 -3.94 13.95
N LYS A 88 -9.30 -2.75 13.67
CA LYS A 88 -9.77 -2.36 12.34
C LYS A 88 -8.60 -2.21 11.36
N LEU A 89 -8.90 -2.40 10.07
CA LEU A 89 -7.98 -2.14 8.97
C LEU A 89 -7.58 -0.66 8.90
N HIS A 90 -6.42 -0.39 8.33
CA HIS A 90 -5.90 0.94 8.07
C HIS A 90 -5.56 1.12 6.58
N MET A 91 -5.14 2.31 6.16
CA MET A 91 -4.85 2.65 4.76
C MET A 91 -3.82 1.72 4.11
N GLY A 92 -2.83 1.21 4.84
CA GLY A 92 -1.87 0.23 4.30
C GLY A 92 -2.56 -1.06 3.86
N HIS A 93 -3.50 -1.58 4.66
CA HIS A 93 -4.32 -2.73 4.26
C HIS A 93 -5.22 -2.42 3.06
N ALA A 94 -5.78 -1.20 3.00
CA ALA A 94 -6.60 -0.80 1.86
C ALA A 94 -5.78 -0.75 0.56
N LEU A 95 -4.53 -0.25 0.60
CA LEU A 95 -3.60 -0.26 -0.52
C LEU A 95 -3.28 -1.69 -0.96
N ASP A 96 -2.81 -2.51 -0.02
CA ASP A 96 -2.42 -3.91 -0.26
C ASP A 96 -3.54 -4.71 -0.91
N ASN A 97 -4.74 -4.67 -0.33
CA ASN A 97 -5.91 -5.38 -0.86
C ASN A 97 -6.41 -4.81 -2.19
N THR A 98 -6.33 -3.48 -2.39
CA THR A 98 -6.70 -2.87 -3.67
C THR A 98 -5.79 -3.34 -4.81
N MET A 99 -4.48 -3.44 -4.58
CA MET A 99 -3.54 -3.93 -5.59
C MET A 99 -3.82 -5.39 -5.96
N GLN A 100 -4.06 -6.25 -4.97
CA GLN A 100 -4.42 -7.65 -5.18
C GLN A 100 -5.72 -7.78 -5.96
N ASP A 101 -6.75 -7.02 -5.60
CA ASP A 101 -8.06 -7.07 -6.25
C ASP A 101 -7.98 -6.62 -7.72
N ILE A 102 -7.18 -5.59 -8.01
CA ILE A 102 -6.93 -5.14 -9.39
C ILE A 102 -6.34 -6.28 -10.23
N ILE A 103 -5.33 -6.97 -9.71
CA ILE A 103 -4.67 -8.07 -10.41
C ILE A 103 -5.63 -9.25 -10.61
N ILE A 104 -6.38 -9.62 -9.58
CA ILE A 104 -7.34 -10.75 -9.65
C ILE A 104 -8.46 -10.45 -10.64
N ARG A 105 -9.04 -9.26 -10.63
CA ARG A 105 -10.08 -8.87 -11.61
C ARG A 105 -9.54 -8.88 -13.03
N PHE A 106 -8.35 -8.33 -13.25
CA PHE A 106 -7.69 -8.36 -14.54
C PHE A 106 -7.49 -9.81 -15.03
N LYS A 107 -6.96 -10.69 -14.21
CA LYS A 107 -6.73 -12.10 -14.59
C LYS A 107 -8.03 -12.88 -14.81
N ARG A 108 -9.07 -12.62 -14.02
CA ARG A 108 -10.40 -13.19 -14.22
C ARG A 108 -10.97 -12.80 -15.59
N MET A 109 -10.88 -11.51 -15.95
CA MET A 109 -11.32 -11.02 -17.26
C MET A 109 -10.46 -11.55 -18.42
N GLN A 110 -9.21 -11.95 -18.17
CA GLN A 110 -8.37 -12.66 -19.15
C GLN A 110 -8.73 -14.15 -19.30
N GLY A 111 -9.72 -14.65 -18.57
CA GLY A 111 -10.19 -16.04 -18.66
C GLY A 111 -9.42 -17.04 -17.81
N TYR A 112 -8.55 -16.57 -16.89
CA TYR A 112 -7.92 -17.44 -15.89
C TYR A 112 -8.95 -17.93 -14.87
N GLU A 113 -8.71 -19.12 -14.31
CA GLU A 113 -9.39 -19.52 -13.09
C GLU A 113 -8.69 -18.81 -11.91
N ALA A 114 -9.24 -17.65 -11.54
CA ALA A 114 -8.57 -16.69 -10.66
C ALA A 114 -9.03 -16.84 -9.21
N LEU A 115 -8.17 -17.43 -8.37
CA LEU A 115 -8.41 -17.64 -6.94
C LEU A 115 -7.70 -16.56 -6.10
N TRP A 116 -8.46 -15.82 -5.30
CA TRP A 116 -7.92 -14.97 -4.24
C TRP A 116 -8.39 -15.47 -2.87
N VAL A 117 -7.46 -16.10 -2.13
CA VAL A 117 -7.75 -16.70 -0.82
C VAL A 117 -7.70 -15.63 0.27
N PRO A 118 -8.83 -15.30 0.94
CA PRO A 118 -8.83 -14.40 2.08
C PRO A 118 -8.52 -15.12 3.38
N GLY A 119 -8.12 -14.37 4.40
CA GLY A 119 -7.98 -14.90 5.75
C GLY A 119 -7.54 -13.87 6.76
N THR A 120 -7.37 -14.32 8.01
CA THR A 120 -6.91 -13.50 9.13
C THR A 120 -5.83 -14.23 9.93
N ASP A 121 -4.90 -13.45 10.53
CA ASP A 121 -3.83 -13.98 11.37
C ASP A 121 -4.18 -13.83 12.86
N HIS A 122 -3.86 -14.86 13.65
CA HIS A 122 -4.05 -14.85 15.10
C HIS A 122 -3.10 -13.88 15.82
N ALA A 123 -1.96 -13.54 15.23
CA ALA A 123 -1.02 -12.52 15.66
C ALA A 123 -0.65 -12.62 17.15
N SER A 124 -0.11 -13.77 17.57
CA SER A 124 0.07 -14.21 18.96
C SER A 124 0.34 -13.10 19.99
N ILE A 125 1.52 -12.48 19.99
CA ILE A 125 1.89 -11.40 20.95
C ILE A 125 0.93 -10.21 20.86
N SER A 126 0.67 -9.75 19.65
CA SER A 126 -0.12 -8.53 19.44
C SER A 126 -1.56 -8.68 19.94
N THR A 127 -2.17 -9.84 19.70
CA THR A 127 -3.53 -10.15 20.15
C THR A 127 -3.56 -10.36 21.67
N GLU A 128 -2.61 -11.10 22.24
CA GLU A 128 -2.52 -11.32 23.68
C GLU A 128 -2.38 -9.99 24.44
N VAL A 129 -1.54 -9.07 23.96
CA VAL A 129 -1.39 -7.73 24.55
C VAL A 129 -2.71 -6.94 24.48
N LYS A 130 -3.44 -7.00 23.35
CA LYS A 130 -4.74 -6.31 23.19
C LYS A 130 -5.80 -6.84 24.13
N VAL A 131 -5.95 -8.16 24.21
CA VAL A 131 -6.92 -8.81 25.10
C VAL A 131 -6.55 -8.56 26.56
N THR A 132 -5.26 -8.65 26.93
CA THR A 132 -4.79 -8.35 28.29
C THR A 132 -5.10 -6.91 28.68
N ASN A 133 -4.91 -5.94 27.78
CA ASN A 133 -5.24 -4.54 28.06
C ASN A 133 -6.74 -4.32 28.21
N ALA A 134 -7.57 -4.96 27.37
CA ALA A 134 -9.03 -4.90 27.50
C ALA A 134 -9.49 -5.48 28.83
N LEU A 135 -8.93 -6.61 29.28
CA LEU A 135 -9.21 -7.18 30.59
C LEU A 135 -8.80 -6.25 31.74
N LYS A 136 -7.64 -5.59 31.62
CA LYS A 136 -7.19 -4.60 32.63
C LYS A 136 -8.15 -3.40 32.72
N GLU A 137 -8.69 -2.93 31.61
CA GLU A 137 -9.70 -1.88 31.58
C GLU A 137 -11.01 -2.33 32.28
N GLU A 138 -11.33 -3.63 32.23
CA GLU A 138 -12.42 -4.28 32.97
C GLU A 138 -12.08 -4.55 34.44
N GLY A 139 -10.83 -4.28 34.88
CA GLY A 139 -10.35 -4.56 36.25
C GLY A 139 -9.99 -6.03 36.51
N ILE A 140 -9.73 -6.82 35.45
CA ILE A 140 -9.47 -8.26 35.53
C ILE A 140 -7.98 -8.50 35.20
N ASP A 141 -7.26 -9.25 36.03
CA ASP A 141 -5.94 -9.78 35.69
C ASP A 141 -6.10 -11.10 34.91
N LYS A 142 -5.32 -11.25 33.82
CA LYS A 142 -5.38 -12.47 33.00
C LYS A 142 -5.07 -13.73 33.81
N HIS A 143 -4.20 -13.64 34.83
CA HIS A 143 -3.81 -14.77 35.68
C HIS A 143 -4.97 -15.24 36.59
N ASP A 144 -5.91 -14.35 36.95
CA ASP A 144 -7.09 -14.71 37.74
C ASP A 144 -8.08 -15.56 36.90
N LEU A 145 -8.09 -15.36 35.57
CA LEU A 145 -8.88 -16.18 34.64
C LEU A 145 -8.26 -17.56 34.38
N GLY A 146 -6.95 -17.69 34.59
CA GLY A 146 -6.19 -18.85 34.13
C GLY A 146 -6.15 -18.98 32.60
N ARG A 147 -5.37 -19.95 32.12
CA ARG A 147 -5.16 -20.14 30.66
C ARG A 147 -6.46 -20.37 29.89
N GLU A 148 -7.32 -21.26 30.38
CA GLU A 148 -8.58 -21.60 29.70
C GLU A 148 -9.55 -20.41 29.62
N GLY A 149 -9.71 -19.66 30.69
CA GLY A 149 -10.56 -18.48 30.73
C GLY A 149 -10.05 -17.38 29.78
N PHE A 150 -8.74 -17.15 29.77
CA PHE A 150 -8.10 -16.21 28.85
C PHE A 150 -8.28 -16.62 27.39
N LEU A 151 -8.04 -17.88 27.04
CA LEU A 151 -8.23 -18.39 25.69
C LEU A 151 -9.68 -18.23 25.23
N LYS A 152 -10.65 -18.54 26.09
CA LYS A 152 -12.07 -18.31 25.76
C LYS A 152 -12.34 -16.84 25.39
N ARG A 153 -11.83 -15.91 26.20
CA ARG A 153 -11.97 -14.46 25.95
C ARG A 153 -11.30 -14.04 24.65
N THR A 154 -10.16 -14.64 24.31
CA THR A 154 -9.44 -14.36 23.06
C THR A 154 -10.17 -14.90 21.84
N TRP A 155 -10.85 -16.07 21.94
CA TRP A 155 -11.72 -16.56 20.87
C TRP A 155 -12.95 -15.68 20.64
N GLU A 156 -13.52 -15.10 21.69
CA GLU A 156 -14.60 -14.09 21.59
C GLU A 156 -14.09 -12.82 20.87
N TRP A 157 -12.91 -12.35 21.23
CA TRP A 157 -12.20 -11.27 20.54
C TRP A 157 -11.99 -11.57 19.05
N LYS A 158 -11.50 -12.77 18.70
CA LYS A 158 -11.35 -13.22 17.31
C LYS A 158 -12.66 -13.14 16.53
N LYS A 159 -13.75 -13.58 17.11
CA LYS A 159 -15.06 -13.55 16.47
C LYS A 159 -15.51 -12.12 16.13
N GLU A 160 -15.29 -11.19 17.04
CA GLU A 160 -15.66 -9.78 16.87
C GLU A 160 -14.79 -9.09 15.80
N TYR A 161 -13.48 -9.12 15.99
CA TYR A 161 -12.55 -8.38 15.12
C TYR A 161 -12.31 -9.05 13.77
N GLY A 162 -12.34 -10.37 13.70
CA GLY A 162 -12.28 -11.08 12.41
C GLY A 162 -13.49 -10.72 11.54
N GLY A 163 -14.70 -10.72 12.10
CA GLY A 163 -15.91 -10.31 11.39
C GLY A 163 -15.87 -8.84 10.93
N THR A 164 -15.31 -7.96 11.76
CA THR A 164 -15.11 -6.54 11.41
C THR A 164 -14.16 -6.39 10.22
N ILE A 165 -13.01 -7.10 10.22
CA ILE A 165 -12.02 -7.07 9.14
C ILE A 165 -12.67 -7.53 7.82
N THR A 166 -13.35 -8.68 7.83
CA THR A 166 -14.05 -9.21 6.65
C THR A 166 -15.09 -8.23 6.12
N SER A 167 -15.85 -7.58 7.00
CA SER A 167 -16.82 -6.55 6.62
C SER A 167 -16.13 -5.33 5.98
N GLN A 168 -15.00 -4.87 6.52
CA GLN A 168 -14.24 -3.76 5.95
C GLN A 168 -13.67 -4.09 4.56
N LEU A 169 -13.15 -5.31 4.36
CA LEU A 169 -12.68 -5.77 3.06
C LEU A 169 -13.80 -5.80 2.01
N LYS A 170 -14.98 -6.27 2.39
CA LYS A 170 -16.18 -6.24 1.53
C LYS A 170 -16.58 -4.82 1.15
N ARG A 171 -16.48 -3.87 2.09
CA ARG A 171 -16.75 -2.46 1.84
C ARG A 171 -15.72 -1.80 0.89
N ILE A 172 -14.46 -2.23 0.90
CA ILE A 172 -13.43 -1.81 -0.07
C ILE A 172 -13.71 -2.38 -1.47
N GLY A 173 -14.56 -3.41 -1.57
CA GLY A 173 -14.90 -4.07 -2.83
C GLY A 173 -13.99 -5.24 -3.19
N SER A 174 -13.31 -5.84 -2.20
CA SER A 174 -12.41 -6.99 -2.42
C SER A 174 -13.16 -8.20 -2.96
N SER A 175 -12.71 -8.73 -4.11
CA SER A 175 -13.34 -9.86 -4.81
C SER A 175 -12.72 -11.21 -4.42
N CYS A 176 -12.56 -11.42 -3.11
CA CYS A 176 -12.03 -12.67 -2.56
C CYS A 176 -13.02 -13.82 -2.67
N ASP A 177 -12.51 -15.03 -2.76
CA ASP A 177 -13.32 -16.24 -2.59
C ASP A 177 -13.65 -16.46 -1.11
N TRP A 178 -14.74 -15.86 -0.66
CA TRP A 178 -15.18 -15.89 0.75
C TRP A 178 -15.61 -17.28 1.23
N ASP A 179 -15.90 -18.21 0.33
CA ASP A 179 -16.20 -19.61 0.67
C ASP A 179 -14.91 -20.32 1.15
N ARG A 180 -13.73 -19.78 0.83
CA ARG A 180 -12.40 -20.26 1.25
C ARG A 180 -11.72 -19.37 2.28
N GLU A 181 -12.48 -18.58 3.06
CA GLU A 181 -11.89 -17.76 4.14
C GLU A 181 -11.17 -18.67 5.16
N ARG A 182 -9.92 -18.31 5.49
CA ARG A 182 -9.07 -19.08 6.39
C ARG A 182 -8.66 -18.26 7.62
N PHE A 183 -8.30 -18.98 8.66
CA PHE A 183 -7.70 -18.42 9.88
C PHE A 183 -6.45 -19.21 10.25
N THR A 184 -5.34 -18.54 10.56
CA THR A 184 -4.06 -19.22 10.82
C THR A 184 -4.09 -20.23 11.97
N MET A 185 -5.13 -20.23 12.82
CA MET A 185 -5.37 -21.23 13.87
C MET A 185 -6.63 -22.09 13.60
N ASP A 186 -7.14 -22.15 12.36
CA ASP A 186 -8.17 -23.13 12.03
C ASP A 186 -7.60 -24.56 12.07
N GLU A 187 -8.46 -25.56 12.03
CA GLU A 187 -8.09 -26.95 12.17
C GLU A 187 -7.06 -27.40 11.13
N GLY A 188 -7.25 -27.03 9.85
CA GLY A 188 -6.34 -27.40 8.77
C GLY A 188 -4.97 -26.72 8.90
N CYS A 189 -4.95 -25.41 9.17
CA CYS A 189 -3.71 -24.68 9.39
C CYS A 189 -2.97 -25.18 10.65
N SER A 190 -3.70 -25.52 11.70
CA SER A 190 -3.10 -26.10 12.94
C SER A 190 -2.49 -27.47 12.69
N LYS A 191 -3.13 -28.32 11.89
CA LYS A 191 -2.59 -29.61 11.44
C LYS A 191 -1.29 -29.41 10.64
N ALA A 192 -1.27 -28.42 9.74
CA ALA A 192 -0.08 -28.08 8.97
C ALA A 192 1.09 -27.64 9.88
N VAL A 193 0.84 -26.78 10.87
CA VAL A 193 1.84 -26.30 11.82
C VAL A 193 2.44 -27.47 12.62
N GLN A 194 1.60 -28.37 13.15
CA GLN A 194 2.07 -29.54 13.90
C GLN A 194 2.92 -30.46 13.02
N THR A 195 2.48 -30.72 11.79
CA THR A 195 3.19 -31.54 10.82
C THR A 195 4.58 -30.97 10.50
N VAL A 196 4.67 -29.67 10.29
CA VAL A 196 5.94 -28.98 10.02
C VAL A 196 6.87 -29.07 11.21
N PHE A 197 6.38 -28.78 12.42
CA PHE A 197 7.18 -28.86 13.63
C PHE A 197 7.79 -30.26 13.82
N ILE A 198 6.97 -31.29 13.71
CA ILE A 198 7.39 -32.69 13.86
C ILE A 198 8.41 -33.10 12.80
N ASN A 199 8.16 -32.74 11.53
CA ASN A 199 9.05 -33.05 10.43
C ASN A 199 10.42 -32.40 10.60
N LEU A 200 10.46 -31.10 10.93
CA LEU A 200 11.72 -30.40 11.18
C LEU A 200 12.46 -30.92 12.41
N TYR A 201 11.72 -31.28 13.48
CA TYR A 201 12.32 -31.89 14.68
C TYR A 201 12.95 -33.25 14.35
N ASN A 202 12.25 -34.10 13.62
CA ASN A 202 12.77 -35.43 13.24
C ASN A 202 13.98 -35.34 12.28
N LYS A 203 14.08 -34.28 11.49
CA LYS A 203 15.28 -33.95 10.68
C LYS A 203 16.41 -33.33 11.50
N GLY A 204 16.22 -33.06 12.80
CA GLY A 204 17.19 -32.38 13.65
C GLY A 204 17.40 -30.90 13.32
N LEU A 205 16.46 -30.30 12.59
CA LEU A 205 16.43 -28.86 12.22
C LEU A 205 15.76 -28.02 13.31
N ILE A 206 14.85 -28.60 14.11
CA ILE A 206 14.36 -27.98 15.34
C ILE A 206 15.08 -28.58 16.55
N TYR A 207 15.52 -27.72 17.46
CA TYR A 207 16.15 -28.12 18.70
C TYR A 207 15.78 -27.18 19.86
N LYS A 208 15.87 -27.69 21.11
CA LYS A 208 15.73 -26.87 22.32
C LYS A 208 17.13 -26.60 22.88
N GLY A 209 17.43 -25.33 23.15
CA GLY A 209 18.76 -24.94 23.61
C GLY A 209 18.76 -23.64 24.40
N SER A 210 19.80 -23.45 25.22
CA SER A 210 20.04 -22.18 25.91
C SER A 210 20.83 -21.27 25.01
N ARG A 211 20.25 -20.11 24.69
CA ARG A 211 20.87 -19.03 23.91
C ARG A 211 20.44 -17.68 24.45
N ILE A 212 21.20 -16.66 24.15
CA ILE A 212 20.78 -15.31 24.42
C ILE A 212 19.68 -14.92 23.45
N VAL A 213 18.60 -14.38 23.97
CA VAL A 213 17.42 -13.92 23.21
C VAL A 213 17.03 -12.52 23.65
N ASN A 214 16.36 -11.79 22.78
CA ASN A 214 15.72 -10.55 23.14
C ASN A 214 14.49 -10.87 24.00
N TRP A 215 14.47 -10.39 25.22
CA TRP A 215 13.41 -10.65 26.20
C TRP A 215 12.64 -9.38 26.53
N CYS A 216 11.33 -9.41 26.42
CA CYS A 216 10.49 -8.32 26.87
C CYS A 216 10.03 -8.53 28.33
N PRO A 217 10.48 -7.72 29.30
CA PRO A 217 10.15 -7.94 30.71
C PRO A 217 8.69 -7.62 31.06
N VAL A 218 7.98 -6.83 30.22
CA VAL A 218 6.57 -6.52 30.42
C VAL A 218 5.68 -7.61 29.84
N CYS A 219 5.97 -8.08 28.63
CA CYS A 219 5.24 -9.18 28.00
C CYS A 219 5.67 -10.55 28.54
N LYS A 220 6.81 -10.62 29.20
CA LYS A 220 7.45 -11.85 29.76
C LYS A 220 7.63 -12.94 28.71
N THR A 221 8.10 -12.55 27.52
CA THR A 221 8.32 -13.46 26.38
C THR A 221 9.53 -13.04 25.57
N SER A 222 10.11 -13.99 24.85
CA SER A 222 11.10 -13.72 23.81
C SER A 222 10.45 -13.02 22.63
N ILE A 223 11.20 -12.11 22.00
CA ILE A 223 10.83 -11.42 20.76
C ILE A 223 11.92 -11.62 19.72
N SER A 224 11.58 -11.53 18.44
CA SER A 224 12.56 -11.65 17.35
C SER A 224 13.39 -10.39 17.20
N ASP A 225 14.60 -10.50 16.62
CA ASP A 225 15.49 -9.35 16.39
C ASP A 225 14.80 -8.24 15.58
N ALA A 226 13.94 -8.62 14.66
CA ALA A 226 13.24 -7.67 13.81
C ALA A 226 12.03 -6.97 14.49
N GLU A 227 11.57 -7.45 15.67
CA GLU A 227 10.56 -6.79 16.51
C GLU A 227 11.19 -5.80 17.50
N VAL A 228 12.52 -5.65 17.47
CA VAL A 228 13.25 -4.67 18.27
C VAL A 228 13.42 -3.37 17.47
N GLU A 229 12.73 -2.33 17.91
CA GLU A 229 12.94 -0.97 17.39
C GLU A 229 14.09 -0.31 18.16
N HIS A 230 14.99 0.36 17.44
CA HIS A 230 16.11 1.02 18.04
C HIS A 230 15.89 2.52 18.12
N GLU A 231 16.00 3.07 19.33
CA GLU A 231 15.80 4.49 19.60
C GLU A 231 17.03 5.07 20.29
N ASN A 232 17.46 6.25 19.83
CA ASN A 232 18.51 6.98 20.53
C ASN A 232 17.95 7.52 21.86
N GLN A 233 18.58 7.12 22.96
CA GLN A 233 18.22 7.56 24.30
C GLN A 233 19.42 8.22 24.97
N ALA A 234 19.15 9.28 25.72
CA ALA A 234 20.15 9.88 26.61
C ALA A 234 20.43 8.92 27.78
N GLY A 235 21.68 8.63 27.98
CA GLY A 235 22.18 7.76 29.04
C GLY A 235 23.53 8.23 29.53
N HIS A 236 24.28 7.35 30.14
CA HIS A 236 25.60 7.66 30.66
C HIS A 236 26.57 6.53 30.39
N PHE A 237 27.86 6.85 30.34
CA PHE A 237 28.95 5.91 30.58
C PHE A 237 29.39 6.05 32.03
N TRP A 238 29.33 4.95 32.79
CA TRP A 238 29.87 4.83 34.11
C TRP A 238 31.25 4.19 34.03
N HIS A 239 32.29 4.93 34.46
CA HIS A 239 33.65 4.49 34.48
C HIS A 239 33.92 3.88 35.87
N ILE A 240 34.25 2.56 35.90
CA ILE A 240 34.34 1.77 37.14
C ILE A 240 35.71 1.10 37.22
N ASN A 241 36.37 1.16 38.39
CA ASN A 241 37.62 0.52 38.67
C ASN A 241 37.41 -0.88 39.25
N TYR A 242 38.07 -1.87 38.66
CA TYR A 242 38.14 -3.23 39.13
C TYR A 242 39.51 -3.46 39.77
N PRO A 243 39.63 -3.74 41.12
CA PRO A 243 40.90 -3.94 41.76
C PRO A 243 41.61 -5.22 41.29
N VAL A 244 42.87 -5.14 40.95
CA VAL A 244 43.67 -6.30 40.55
C VAL A 244 43.99 -7.17 41.76
N VAL A 245 43.78 -8.48 41.67
CA VAL A 245 44.05 -9.42 42.75
C VAL A 245 45.53 -9.49 43.03
N GLY A 246 45.94 -9.25 44.29
CA GLY A 246 47.33 -9.33 44.72
C GLY A 246 48.19 -8.09 44.41
N GLU A 247 47.63 -7.04 43.82
CA GLU A 247 48.36 -5.81 43.50
C GLU A 247 47.62 -4.60 44.12
N GLU A 248 47.96 -4.27 45.34
CA GLU A 248 47.32 -3.16 46.09
C GLU A 248 47.46 -1.82 45.36
N GLY A 249 46.32 -1.13 45.17
CA GLY A 249 46.26 0.17 44.49
C GLY A 249 46.27 0.11 42.96
N ARG A 250 46.31 -1.09 42.35
CA ARG A 250 46.20 -1.25 40.90
C ARG A 250 44.80 -1.60 40.52
N PHE A 251 44.27 -0.92 39.51
CA PHE A 251 42.92 -1.09 39.02
C PHE A 251 42.90 -1.28 37.49
N VAL A 252 41.89 -1.98 37.01
CA VAL A 252 41.51 -2.02 35.59
C VAL A 252 40.20 -1.23 35.45
N GLN A 253 40.24 -0.17 34.66
CA GLN A 253 39.08 0.69 34.45
C GLN A 253 38.28 0.21 33.26
N ILE A 254 36.96 0.06 33.44
CA ILE A 254 35.98 -0.16 32.36
C ILE A 254 35.04 1.03 32.22
N ALA A 255 34.34 1.12 31.09
CA ALA A 255 33.20 2.02 30.88
C ALA A 255 31.99 1.18 30.45
N THR A 256 30.85 1.37 31.10
CA THR A 256 29.63 0.62 30.79
C THR A 256 28.41 1.53 30.78
N THR A 257 27.44 1.23 29.90
CA THR A 257 26.11 1.86 29.90
C THR A 257 25.10 1.11 30.77
N ARG A 258 25.48 -0.08 31.29
CA ARG A 258 24.59 -0.99 32.01
C ARG A 258 25.24 -1.48 33.36
N PRO A 259 25.40 -0.59 34.35
CA PRO A 259 25.97 -0.98 35.64
C PRO A 259 25.17 -2.07 36.36
N GLU A 260 23.87 -2.14 36.16
CA GLU A 260 22.98 -3.14 36.79
C GLU A 260 23.33 -4.59 36.42
N THR A 261 24.03 -4.81 35.31
CA THR A 261 24.42 -6.16 34.87
C THR A 261 25.79 -6.59 35.45
N LEU A 262 26.48 -5.68 36.12
CA LEU A 262 27.83 -5.91 36.66
C LEU A 262 27.95 -7.20 37.48
N LEU A 263 26.95 -7.50 38.33
CA LEU A 263 26.97 -8.72 39.14
C LEU A 263 26.97 -10.02 38.32
N GLY A 264 26.65 -9.96 37.01
CA GLY A 264 26.74 -11.09 36.11
C GLY A 264 28.05 -11.18 35.33
N ASP A 265 29.03 -10.30 35.59
CA ASP A 265 30.29 -10.29 34.86
C ASP A 265 31.10 -11.59 35.15
N SER A 266 31.66 -12.14 34.09
CA SER A 266 32.41 -13.39 34.12
C SER A 266 33.91 -13.22 33.76
N ALA A 267 34.24 -12.10 33.08
CA ALA A 267 35.64 -11.74 32.77
C ALA A 267 35.73 -10.24 32.43
N LEU A 268 36.94 -9.71 32.42
CA LEU A 268 37.30 -8.52 31.67
C LEU A 268 38.07 -8.95 30.41
N ALA A 269 37.74 -8.32 29.25
CA ALA A 269 38.45 -8.59 28.00
C ALA A 269 39.28 -7.39 27.57
N VAL A 270 40.47 -7.64 27.03
CA VAL A 270 41.37 -6.65 26.43
C VAL A 270 41.80 -7.14 25.05
N ASN A 271 42.19 -6.23 24.19
CA ASN A 271 42.73 -6.64 22.88
C ASN A 271 44.13 -7.25 23.06
N PRO A 272 44.42 -8.38 22.42
CA PRO A 272 45.75 -9.04 22.54
C PRO A 272 46.91 -8.16 22.03
N ASN A 273 46.64 -7.17 21.21
CA ASN A 273 47.63 -6.24 20.65
C ASN A 273 47.75 -4.93 21.47
N ASP A 274 46.99 -4.76 22.54
CA ASP A 274 47.03 -3.58 23.36
C ASP A 274 48.14 -3.64 24.39
N ASP A 275 49.16 -2.86 24.16
CA ASP A 275 50.34 -2.84 25.05
C ASP A 275 50.06 -2.36 26.48
N ARG A 276 48.94 -1.60 26.66
CA ARG A 276 48.57 -1.08 27.99
C ARG A 276 48.17 -2.15 28.99
N TYR A 277 47.69 -3.30 28.47
CA TYR A 277 47.11 -4.37 29.31
C TYR A 277 47.74 -5.74 29.15
N LYS A 278 48.79 -5.86 28.32
CA LYS A 278 49.45 -7.17 28.07
C LYS A 278 49.94 -7.89 29.34
N ASP A 279 50.41 -7.14 30.34
CA ASP A 279 50.87 -7.70 31.58
C ASP A 279 49.77 -8.15 32.55
N LEU A 280 48.52 -7.79 32.21
CA LEU A 280 47.32 -8.11 32.96
C LEU A 280 46.60 -9.37 32.44
N VAL A 281 46.85 -9.78 31.21
CA VAL A 281 46.22 -10.98 30.65
C VAL A 281 46.56 -12.20 31.48
N GLY A 282 45.53 -12.95 31.89
CA GLY A 282 45.66 -14.13 32.74
C GLY A 282 45.68 -13.84 34.24
N LYS A 283 45.71 -12.56 34.65
CA LYS A 283 45.49 -12.17 36.05
C LYS A 283 43.98 -12.13 36.34
N GLU A 284 43.66 -11.92 37.63
CA GLU A 284 42.29 -11.77 38.12
C GLU A 284 42.03 -10.37 38.67
N VAL A 285 40.79 -9.92 38.61
CA VAL A 285 40.31 -8.76 39.33
C VAL A 285 39.20 -9.13 40.29
N TYR A 286 39.06 -8.37 41.37
CA TYR A 286 37.87 -8.45 42.21
C TYR A 286 36.67 -7.78 41.45
N LEU A 287 35.56 -8.53 41.38
CA LEU A 287 34.33 -7.97 40.84
C LEU A 287 33.74 -7.01 41.87
N PRO A 288 33.61 -5.73 41.54
CA PRO A 288 33.05 -4.75 42.48
C PRO A 288 31.71 -5.20 43.07
N LEU A 289 31.43 -4.78 44.30
CA LEU A 289 30.19 -5.10 45.05
C LEU A 289 30.01 -6.57 45.40
N THR A 290 31.04 -7.42 45.18
CA THR A 290 30.99 -8.85 45.48
C THR A 290 32.37 -9.32 45.98
N ASP A 291 32.43 -10.59 46.52
CA ASP A 291 33.69 -11.25 46.88
C ASP A 291 34.23 -12.10 45.70
N ARG A 292 33.64 -12.04 44.53
CA ARG A 292 34.06 -12.86 43.38
C ARG A 292 35.30 -12.30 42.72
N LYS A 293 36.09 -13.21 42.18
CA LYS A 293 37.22 -12.89 41.28
C LYS A 293 36.89 -13.35 39.89
N ILE A 294 37.25 -12.54 38.91
CA ILE A 294 37.03 -12.80 37.47
C ILE A 294 38.35 -12.62 36.72
N PRO A 295 38.60 -13.44 35.67
CA PRO A 295 39.86 -13.38 34.93
C PRO A 295 39.88 -12.19 33.94
N ILE A 296 41.08 -11.75 33.59
CA ILE A 296 41.33 -10.87 32.44
C ILE A 296 41.73 -11.73 31.25
N ILE A 297 40.96 -11.71 30.21
CA ILE A 297 41.15 -12.48 28.98
C ILE A 297 41.59 -11.60 27.82
N ALA A 298 42.23 -12.20 26.79
CA ALA A 298 42.57 -11.50 25.55
C ALA A 298 41.63 -11.93 24.43
N ASP A 299 40.90 -10.97 23.82
CA ASP A 299 40.01 -11.24 22.69
C ASP A 299 40.08 -10.10 21.70
N SER A 300 40.17 -10.42 20.41
CA SER A 300 40.24 -9.44 19.30
C SER A 300 38.95 -8.68 19.09
N TYR A 301 37.85 -9.08 19.73
CA TYR A 301 36.58 -8.35 19.76
C TYR A 301 36.72 -6.94 20.35
N VAL A 302 37.65 -6.74 21.29
CA VAL A 302 37.82 -5.48 21.99
C VAL A 302 38.46 -4.42 21.08
N ASP A 303 37.78 -3.28 20.88
CA ASP A 303 38.36 -2.13 20.23
C ASP A 303 39.25 -1.35 21.18
N MET A 304 40.54 -1.21 20.82
CA MET A 304 41.57 -0.55 21.63
C MET A 304 41.33 0.98 21.79
N GLU A 305 40.61 1.60 20.86
CA GLU A 305 40.39 3.05 20.82
C GLU A 305 39.03 3.45 21.44
N PHE A 306 38.15 2.47 21.64
CA PHE A 306 36.83 2.73 22.18
C PHE A 306 36.81 2.68 23.71
N GLY A 307 36.34 3.74 24.38
CA GLY A 307 36.23 3.83 25.80
C GLY A 307 37.58 3.73 26.53
N THR A 308 37.75 2.71 27.38
CA THR A 308 39.00 2.44 28.08
C THR A 308 39.90 1.44 27.35
N GLY A 309 39.41 0.77 26.30
CA GLY A 309 40.05 -0.37 25.68
C GLY A 309 39.91 -1.67 26.48
N VAL A 310 39.05 -1.67 27.50
CA VAL A 310 38.70 -2.84 28.33
C VAL A 310 37.18 -3.00 28.34
N VAL A 311 36.70 -4.18 28.05
CA VAL A 311 35.27 -4.52 28.05
C VAL A 311 34.96 -5.50 29.16
N LYS A 312 33.96 -5.26 29.96
CA LYS A 312 33.39 -6.26 30.85
C LYS A 312 32.62 -7.31 30.07
N ILE A 313 32.79 -8.57 30.37
CA ILE A 313 32.11 -9.67 29.67
C ILE A 313 31.02 -10.26 30.55
N THR A 314 29.78 -10.06 30.11
CA THR A 314 28.56 -10.51 30.79
C THR A 314 27.76 -11.44 29.86
N PRO A 315 28.15 -12.70 29.68
CA PRO A 315 27.60 -13.58 28.66
C PRO A 315 26.09 -13.79 28.73
N ALA A 316 25.48 -13.60 29.89
CA ALA A 316 24.05 -13.78 30.08
C ALA A 316 23.20 -12.54 29.66
N HIS A 317 23.81 -11.36 29.41
CA HIS A 317 23.10 -10.08 29.24
C HIS A 317 23.57 -9.23 28.06
N ASP A 318 24.48 -9.75 27.22
CA ASP A 318 24.88 -9.10 25.97
C ASP A 318 25.19 -10.16 24.89
N PRO A 319 24.67 -10.00 23.66
CA PRO A 319 24.89 -10.98 22.58
C PRO A 319 26.36 -11.16 22.18
N ASN A 320 27.16 -10.08 22.18
CA ASN A 320 28.56 -10.13 21.83
C ASN A 320 29.38 -10.80 22.96
N ASP A 321 29.06 -10.45 24.21
CA ASP A 321 29.67 -11.05 25.39
C ASP A 321 29.36 -12.55 25.46
N PHE A 322 28.19 -12.99 25.02
CA PHE A 322 27.81 -14.40 24.90
C PHE A 322 28.75 -15.17 23.94
N GLU A 323 29.05 -14.60 22.80
CA GLU A 323 29.95 -15.22 21.82
C GLU A 323 31.42 -15.23 22.35
N VAL A 324 31.86 -14.15 23.03
CA VAL A 324 33.14 -14.13 23.73
C VAL A 324 33.15 -15.20 24.82
N GLY A 325 32.08 -15.28 25.60
CA GLY A 325 31.90 -16.26 26.68
C GLY A 325 32.04 -17.71 26.16
N LYS A 326 31.47 -18.05 25.03
CA LYS A 326 31.60 -19.35 24.36
C LYS A 326 33.06 -19.64 23.96
N ARG A 327 33.73 -18.67 23.31
CA ARG A 327 35.12 -18.85 22.87
C ARG A 327 36.07 -19.12 24.03
N HIS A 328 35.82 -18.50 25.18
CA HIS A 328 36.67 -18.62 26.39
C HIS A 328 36.08 -19.52 27.46
N ASN A 329 34.98 -20.22 27.17
CA ASN A 329 34.28 -21.11 28.11
C ASN A 329 33.98 -20.46 29.48
N LEU A 330 33.48 -19.20 29.44
CA LEU A 330 33.14 -18.43 30.62
C LEU A 330 31.78 -18.86 31.20
N PRO A 331 31.55 -18.71 32.50
CA PRO A 331 30.25 -18.99 33.10
C PRO A 331 29.18 -17.98 32.67
N GLU A 332 27.97 -18.47 32.36
CA GLU A 332 26.80 -17.69 31.99
C GLU A 332 25.99 -17.38 33.25
N ILE A 333 26.15 -16.19 33.82
CA ILE A 333 25.52 -15.80 35.09
C ILE A 333 24.35 -14.83 34.81
N ASN A 334 23.15 -15.37 34.79
CA ASN A 334 21.93 -14.55 34.65
C ASN A 334 21.54 -13.97 36.03
N ILE A 335 21.47 -12.64 36.11
CA ILE A 335 21.11 -11.90 37.33
C ILE A 335 19.71 -11.27 37.31
N LEU A 336 18.95 -11.43 36.24
CA LEU A 336 17.62 -10.89 36.09
C LEU A 336 16.53 -11.97 36.18
N ASN A 337 15.42 -11.63 36.78
CA ASN A 337 14.17 -12.35 36.68
C ASN A 337 13.44 -12.02 35.35
N ASP A 338 12.35 -12.74 35.08
CA ASP A 338 11.57 -12.55 33.84
C ASP A 338 10.94 -11.15 33.69
N ASP A 339 10.73 -10.43 34.77
CA ASP A 339 10.25 -9.04 34.80
C ASP A 339 11.37 -8.01 34.89
N ALA A 340 12.62 -8.45 34.69
CA ALA A 340 13.84 -7.67 34.79
C ALA A 340 14.10 -7.04 36.19
N THR A 341 13.51 -7.59 37.23
CA THR A 341 14.00 -7.36 38.60
C THR A 341 15.26 -8.16 38.83
N ILE A 342 16.14 -7.68 39.71
CA ILE A 342 17.36 -8.43 40.12
C ILE A 342 16.97 -9.73 40.84
N ASN A 343 17.53 -10.83 40.45
CA ASN A 343 17.25 -12.13 41.06
C ASN A 343 18.05 -12.34 42.37
N SER A 344 17.93 -13.53 42.97
CA SER A 344 18.59 -13.87 44.25
C SER A 344 20.13 -13.82 44.21
N LEU A 345 20.77 -13.90 43.03
CA LEU A 345 22.22 -13.75 42.88
C LEU A 345 22.69 -12.30 43.05
N GLY A 346 21.81 -11.34 43.01
CA GLY A 346 22.10 -9.92 43.20
C GLY A 346 22.27 -9.48 44.65
N GLY A 347 22.23 -10.39 45.61
CA GLY A 347 22.49 -10.13 47.05
C GLY A 347 21.53 -9.05 47.59
N LYS A 348 22.08 -7.95 48.09
CA LYS A 348 21.28 -6.84 48.67
C LYS A 348 20.36 -6.11 47.64
N TYR A 349 20.61 -6.28 46.37
CA TYR A 349 19.80 -5.65 45.30
C TYR A 349 18.66 -6.58 44.80
N ALA A 350 18.57 -7.81 45.32
CA ALA A 350 17.58 -8.79 44.92
C ALA A 350 16.14 -8.23 45.09
N GLY A 351 15.31 -8.39 44.05
CA GLY A 351 13.95 -7.90 44.01
C GLY A 351 13.78 -6.42 43.55
N MET A 352 14.86 -5.67 43.41
CA MET A 352 14.81 -4.29 42.86
C MET A 352 14.57 -4.33 41.35
N ASP A 353 13.80 -3.34 40.86
CA ASP A 353 13.77 -3.07 39.43
C ASP A 353 15.18 -2.75 38.91
N ARG A 354 15.50 -3.15 37.69
CA ARG A 354 16.82 -2.97 37.08
C ARG A 354 17.35 -1.53 37.12
N TYR A 355 16.48 -0.52 36.93
CA TYR A 355 16.90 0.89 36.97
C TYR A 355 17.08 1.41 38.39
N GLU A 356 16.32 0.89 39.33
CA GLU A 356 16.52 1.21 40.75
C GLU A 356 17.79 0.54 41.28
N ALA A 357 18.01 -0.71 40.87
CA ALA A 357 19.26 -1.41 41.19
C ALA A 357 20.49 -0.71 40.60
N ARG A 358 20.39 -0.20 39.36
CA ARG A 358 21.42 0.61 38.72
C ARG A 358 21.80 1.82 39.59
N LYS A 359 20.79 2.58 40.05
CA LYS A 359 21.02 3.75 40.92
C LYS A 359 21.68 3.38 42.23
N ALA A 360 21.22 2.29 42.87
CA ALA A 360 21.77 1.82 44.14
C ALA A 360 23.20 1.32 43.95
N MET A 361 23.48 0.53 42.90
CA MET A 361 24.83 0.03 42.60
C MET A 361 25.83 1.16 42.31
N VAL A 362 25.40 2.18 41.56
CA VAL A 362 26.24 3.34 41.25
C VAL A 362 26.59 4.11 42.52
N ALA A 363 25.62 4.33 43.43
CA ALA A 363 25.87 4.96 44.71
C ALA A 363 26.85 4.17 45.60
N ASP A 364 26.70 2.84 45.65
CA ASP A 364 27.61 2.00 46.42
C ASP A 364 29.04 1.98 45.81
N LEU A 365 29.14 1.99 44.46
CA LEU A 365 30.45 2.10 43.78
C LEU A 365 31.15 3.45 44.08
N ASP A 366 30.39 4.53 44.19
CA ASP A 366 30.88 5.84 44.57
C ASP A 366 31.37 5.84 46.03
N GLU A 367 30.57 5.30 46.98
CA GLU A 367 30.94 5.16 48.40
C GLU A 367 32.24 4.33 48.59
N LEU A 368 32.39 3.30 47.75
CA LEU A 368 33.62 2.44 47.75
C LEU A 368 34.81 3.10 47.05
N GLY A 369 34.66 4.25 46.44
CA GLY A 369 35.68 4.94 45.65
C GLY A 369 36.08 4.19 44.35
N LEU A 370 35.20 3.31 43.85
CA LEU A 370 35.41 2.57 42.63
C LEU A 370 34.75 3.23 41.40
N LEU A 371 33.84 4.21 41.60
CA LEU A 371 33.29 5.02 40.52
C LEU A 371 34.29 6.15 40.22
N VAL A 372 34.78 6.20 38.98
CA VAL A 372 35.79 7.18 38.55
C VAL A 372 35.15 8.45 37.99
N LYS A 373 34.19 8.29 37.10
CA LYS A 373 33.41 9.37 36.54
C LYS A 373 32.11 8.86 35.94
N VAL A 374 31.16 9.78 35.74
CA VAL A 374 29.96 9.55 34.95
C VAL A 374 30.00 10.53 33.76
N GLU A 375 29.85 10.03 32.59
CA GLU A 375 29.92 10.81 31.33
C GLU A 375 28.61 10.67 30.57
N ASP A 376 28.03 11.79 30.15
CA ASP A 376 26.81 11.76 29.34
C ASP A 376 27.08 11.08 28.00
N HIS A 377 26.20 10.18 27.63
CA HIS A 377 26.34 9.38 26.43
C HIS A 377 24.97 9.09 25.81
N GLU A 378 24.83 9.42 24.52
CA GLU A 378 23.67 8.98 23.77
C GLU A 378 23.97 7.60 23.15
N HIS A 379 23.09 6.67 23.36
CA HIS A 379 23.24 5.32 22.81
C HIS A 379 21.91 4.78 22.26
N ASN A 380 22.04 3.86 21.34
CA ASN A 380 20.93 3.22 20.66
C ASN A 380 20.38 2.09 21.53
N VAL A 381 19.14 2.21 22.00
CA VAL A 381 18.49 1.25 22.89
C VAL A 381 17.41 0.50 22.14
N GLY A 382 17.45 -0.84 22.22
CA GLY A 382 16.39 -1.68 21.65
C GLY A 382 15.12 -1.62 22.49
N THR A 383 13.98 -1.35 21.87
CA THR A 383 12.66 -1.35 22.49
C THR A 383 11.73 -2.33 21.77
N HIS A 384 10.80 -2.94 22.49
CA HIS A 384 9.79 -3.83 21.90
C HIS A 384 8.75 -3.00 21.15
N ASP A 385 8.53 -3.27 19.88
CA ASP A 385 7.66 -2.51 18.99
C ASP A 385 6.20 -2.39 19.48
N ARG A 386 5.71 -3.37 20.29
CA ARG A 386 4.32 -3.43 20.78
C ARG A 386 4.08 -2.68 22.08
N CYS A 387 4.97 -2.86 23.07
CA CYS A 387 4.80 -2.26 24.40
C CYS A 387 5.78 -1.12 24.71
N LYS A 388 6.71 -0.84 23.78
CA LYS A 388 7.73 0.23 23.87
C LYS A 388 8.66 0.11 25.09
N THR A 389 8.73 -1.08 25.69
CA THR A 389 9.62 -1.37 26.80
C THR A 389 11.03 -1.68 26.29
N THR A 390 12.06 -1.23 26.98
CA THR A 390 13.45 -1.62 26.71
C THR A 390 13.61 -3.12 26.83
N VAL A 391 14.12 -3.71 25.76
CA VAL A 391 14.39 -5.15 25.64
C VAL A 391 15.60 -5.52 26.45
N GLU A 392 15.56 -6.67 27.13
CA GLU A 392 16.70 -7.24 27.86
C GLU A 392 17.27 -8.45 27.11
N PRO A 393 18.52 -8.42 26.64
CA PRO A 393 19.21 -9.63 26.24
C PRO A 393 19.35 -10.56 27.44
N MET A 394 18.79 -11.77 27.34
CA MET A 394 18.82 -12.75 28.43
C MET A 394 19.05 -14.17 27.89
N ILE A 395 19.81 -14.96 28.63
CA ILE A 395 19.93 -16.40 28.35
C ILE A 395 18.64 -17.09 28.80
N LYS A 396 18.00 -17.76 27.83
CA LYS A 396 16.80 -18.57 28.06
C LYS A 396 16.87 -19.87 27.28
N GLN A 397 16.30 -20.92 27.86
CA GLN A 397 16.07 -22.16 27.13
C GLN A 397 14.88 -22.00 26.21
N GLN A 398 15.09 -22.03 24.90
CA GLN A 398 14.12 -21.78 23.89
C GLN A 398 14.16 -22.84 22.78
N TRP A 399 13.12 -22.88 21.94
CA TRP A 399 13.10 -23.69 20.73
C TRP A 399 13.60 -22.87 19.53
N PHE A 400 14.45 -23.48 18.73
CA PHE A 400 15.08 -22.85 17.58
C PHE A 400 14.97 -23.71 16.32
N VAL A 401 14.86 -23.03 15.17
CA VAL A 401 15.04 -23.61 13.84
C VAL A 401 16.45 -23.27 13.34
N LYS A 402 17.21 -24.31 12.90
CA LYS A 402 18.49 -24.12 12.23
C LYS A 402 18.26 -23.57 10.83
N MET A 403 18.83 -22.42 10.54
CA MET A 403 18.58 -21.72 9.28
C MET A 403 19.59 -21.99 8.18
N ASP A 404 20.82 -22.42 8.52
CA ASP A 404 21.95 -22.55 7.57
C ASP A 404 21.64 -23.37 6.32
N GLU A 405 20.89 -24.48 6.45
CA GLU A 405 20.51 -25.32 5.32
C GLU A 405 19.19 -24.87 4.67
N LEU A 406 18.24 -24.44 5.49
CA LEU A 406 16.90 -24.04 5.02
C LEU A 406 16.93 -22.80 4.14
N ILE A 407 17.86 -21.87 4.37
CA ILE A 407 17.93 -20.61 3.64
C ILE A 407 18.52 -20.77 2.23
N LYS A 408 19.35 -21.77 1.98
CA LYS A 408 20.07 -21.94 0.70
C LYS A 408 19.13 -22.02 -0.51
N PRO A 409 18.08 -22.86 -0.52
CA PRO A 409 17.13 -22.88 -1.64
C PRO A 409 16.42 -21.54 -1.85
N ALA A 410 16.13 -20.81 -0.77
CA ALA A 410 15.48 -19.51 -0.87
C ALA A 410 16.38 -18.45 -1.52
N VAL A 411 17.68 -18.44 -1.20
CA VAL A 411 18.65 -17.55 -1.84
C VAL A 411 18.82 -17.88 -3.32
N GLU A 412 18.96 -19.15 -3.66
CA GLU A 412 19.14 -19.60 -5.05
C GLU A 412 17.89 -19.32 -5.89
N ALA A 413 16.67 -19.42 -5.33
CA ALA A 413 15.42 -19.18 -6.04
C ALA A 413 15.29 -17.73 -6.56
N VAL A 414 15.74 -16.76 -5.78
CA VAL A 414 15.75 -15.34 -6.20
C VAL A 414 16.93 -15.09 -7.15
N LYS A 415 18.07 -15.68 -6.89
CA LYS A 415 19.29 -15.48 -7.69
C LYS A 415 19.18 -16.03 -9.12
N ASN A 416 18.52 -17.16 -9.30
CA ASN A 416 18.33 -17.79 -10.61
C ASN A 416 17.05 -17.31 -11.33
N GLY A 417 16.22 -16.48 -10.69
CA GLY A 417 14.99 -15.94 -11.25
C GLY A 417 13.79 -16.89 -11.16
N ASP A 418 13.86 -17.94 -10.37
CA ASP A 418 12.67 -18.79 -10.07
C ASP A 418 11.60 -17.99 -9.36
N ILE A 419 12.02 -17.06 -8.48
CA ILE A 419 11.16 -16.08 -7.81
C ILE A 419 11.66 -14.68 -8.18
N GLU A 420 10.78 -13.88 -8.77
CA GLU A 420 11.08 -12.51 -9.16
C GLU A 420 10.59 -11.52 -8.08
N LEU A 421 11.47 -10.60 -7.63
CA LEU A 421 11.11 -9.51 -6.73
C LEU A 421 10.79 -8.25 -7.55
N VAL A 422 9.63 -7.65 -7.34
CA VAL A 422 9.18 -6.45 -8.04
C VAL A 422 8.96 -5.31 -7.03
N PRO A 423 9.74 -4.22 -7.08
CA PRO A 423 10.82 -3.93 -8.02
C PRO A 423 12.12 -4.70 -7.69
N ALA A 424 12.94 -4.94 -8.69
CA ALA A 424 14.22 -5.64 -8.54
C ALA A 424 15.21 -4.99 -7.55
N SER A 425 15.00 -3.72 -7.21
CA SER A 425 15.81 -3.05 -6.16
C SER A 425 15.69 -3.69 -4.78
N MET A 426 14.62 -4.47 -4.54
CA MET A 426 14.40 -5.20 -3.27
C MET A 426 15.34 -6.40 -3.10
N ASP A 427 16.02 -6.85 -4.15
CA ASP A 427 17.02 -7.91 -4.09
C ASP A 427 18.10 -7.60 -3.05
N LYS A 428 18.56 -6.35 -2.99
CA LYS A 428 19.59 -5.92 -2.02
C LYS A 428 19.13 -6.10 -0.58
N THR A 429 17.88 -5.73 -0.29
CA THR A 429 17.30 -5.90 1.04
C THR A 429 17.13 -7.38 1.37
N TYR A 430 16.69 -8.18 0.40
CA TYR A 430 16.53 -9.61 0.54
C TYR A 430 17.87 -10.31 0.90
N TYR A 431 18.93 -10.05 0.12
CA TYR A 431 20.25 -10.65 0.38
C TYR A 431 20.88 -10.17 1.69
N ASN A 432 20.70 -8.91 2.05
CA ASN A 432 21.19 -8.40 3.34
C ASN A 432 20.62 -9.19 4.54
N TRP A 433 19.34 -9.58 4.47
CA TRP A 433 18.72 -10.41 5.50
C TRP A 433 19.13 -11.87 5.43
N THR A 434 19.28 -12.46 4.24
CA THR A 434 19.61 -13.87 4.09
C THR A 434 21.07 -14.17 4.37
N ASP A 435 22.00 -13.27 4.02
CA ASP A 435 23.43 -13.42 4.27
C ASP A 435 23.79 -13.35 5.77
N ASN A 436 22.95 -12.70 6.59
CA ASN A 436 23.16 -12.52 8.01
C ASN A 436 22.14 -13.29 8.87
N ILE A 437 21.47 -14.29 8.30
CA ILE A 437 20.42 -15.02 9.00
C ILE A 437 21.00 -15.86 10.14
N LYS A 438 20.35 -15.81 11.30
CA LYS A 438 20.67 -16.61 12.49
C LYS A 438 19.60 -17.68 12.71
N ASP A 439 19.87 -18.64 13.58
CA ASP A 439 18.86 -19.59 14.03
C ASP A 439 17.63 -18.88 14.58
N TRP A 440 16.48 -19.27 14.11
CA TRP A 440 15.21 -18.61 14.42
C TRP A 440 14.64 -19.14 15.73
N CYS A 441 14.51 -18.27 16.75
CA CYS A 441 13.80 -18.58 17.99
C CYS A 441 12.29 -18.62 17.71
N ILE A 442 11.68 -19.80 17.86
CA ILE A 442 10.28 -20.05 17.53
C ILE A 442 9.35 -20.17 18.74
N SER A 443 9.85 -20.24 19.97
CA SER A 443 9.02 -20.34 21.16
C SER A 443 8.67 -18.97 21.75
N ARG A 444 7.44 -18.83 22.23
CA ARG A 444 6.90 -17.63 22.89
C ARG A 444 6.19 -18.07 24.17
N GLN A 445 6.43 -17.37 25.26
CA GLN A 445 5.80 -17.62 26.58
C GLN A 445 4.42 -16.98 26.65
N LEU A 446 3.56 -17.35 25.70
CA LEU A 446 2.21 -16.84 25.53
C LEU A 446 1.17 -17.95 25.76
N TRP A 447 -0.06 -17.54 25.98
CA TRP A 447 -1.18 -18.48 26.02
C TRP A 447 -1.91 -18.56 24.67
N TRP A 448 -1.94 -17.48 23.91
CA TRP A 448 -2.57 -17.40 22.61
C TRP A 448 -1.62 -17.73 21.47
N GLY A 449 -1.89 -18.80 20.75
CA GLY A 449 -1.12 -19.28 19.61
C GLY A 449 -1.08 -20.80 19.52
N HIS A 450 -0.36 -21.33 18.54
CA HIS A 450 -0.13 -22.78 18.40
C HIS A 450 0.77 -23.29 19.49
N ARG A 451 0.25 -24.11 20.38
CA ARG A 451 1.02 -24.70 21.47
C ARG A 451 2.06 -25.68 20.92
N ILE A 452 3.29 -25.62 21.43
CA ILE A 452 4.37 -26.48 20.99
C ILE A 452 4.01 -27.97 21.26
N PRO A 453 4.11 -28.86 20.26
CA PRO A 453 3.69 -30.26 20.37
C PRO A 453 4.79 -31.13 20.99
N ALA A 454 5.35 -30.72 22.12
CA ALA A 454 6.35 -31.43 22.90
C ALA A 454 5.81 -31.73 24.30
N TYR A 455 6.00 -32.95 24.77
CA TYR A 455 5.48 -33.44 26.04
C TYR A 455 6.65 -33.94 26.93
N TYR A 456 6.68 -33.57 28.18
CA TYR A 456 7.70 -33.90 29.14
C TYR A 456 7.16 -34.85 30.19
N CYS A 457 7.85 -35.98 30.38
CA CYS A 457 7.52 -36.88 31.49
C CYS A 457 8.14 -36.31 32.77
N LYS A 458 7.33 -35.99 33.78
CA LYS A 458 7.79 -35.49 35.06
C LYS A 458 8.45 -36.58 35.93
N ASP A 459 8.19 -37.85 35.56
CA ASP A 459 8.72 -38.98 36.35
C ASP A 459 10.16 -39.34 35.92
N CYS A 460 10.53 -39.24 34.66
CA CYS A 460 11.84 -39.66 34.13
C CYS A 460 12.57 -38.64 33.26
N GLY A 461 11.97 -37.47 33.03
CA GLY A 461 12.57 -36.39 32.20
C GLY A 461 12.52 -36.63 30.69
N GLU A 462 11.91 -37.73 30.21
CA GLU A 462 11.82 -37.98 28.75
C GLU A 462 10.97 -36.96 28.07
N MET A 463 11.40 -36.52 26.87
CA MET A 463 10.65 -35.59 25.99
C MET A 463 10.16 -36.34 24.77
N VAL A 464 8.88 -36.16 24.44
CA VAL A 464 8.23 -36.77 23.29
C VAL A 464 7.60 -35.65 22.42
N VAL A 465 7.87 -35.64 21.13
CA VAL A 465 7.23 -34.73 20.18
C VAL A 465 6.14 -35.51 19.42
N SER A 466 4.90 -35.04 19.49
CA SER A 466 3.74 -35.73 18.88
C SER A 466 2.64 -34.74 18.54
N ALA A 467 1.91 -35.00 17.44
CA ALA A 467 0.70 -34.29 17.08
C ALA A 467 -0.48 -34.62 18.02
N ASP A 468 -0.53 -35.91 18.44
CA ASP A 468 -1.54 -36.38 19.38
C ASP A 468 -1.11 -36.12 20.82
N GLU A 469 -2.10 -35.97 21.70
CA GLU A 469 -1.85 -35.83 23.13
C GLU A 469 -1.17 -37.08 23.69
N VAL A 470 -0.04 -36.88 24.35
CA VAL A 470 0.71 -37.97 24.98
C VAL A 470 0.37 -38.10 26.45
N CYS A 471 -0.50 -39.05 26.76
CA CYS A 471 -0.94 -39.31 28.13
C CYS A 471 -0.04 -40.30 28.90
N THR A 472 0.85 -41.06 28.20
CA THR A 472 1.70 -42.07 28.81
C THR A 472 3.12 -41.98 28.21
N CYS A 473 4.12 -41.92 29.07
CA CYS A 473 5.53 -41.88 28.68
C CYS A 473 5.96 -43.18 28.01
N PRO A 474 6.50 -43.17 26.79
CA PRO A 474 6.97 -44.38 26.10
C PRO A 474 8.19 -45.03 26.75
N LYS A 475 8.96 -44.30 27.56
CA LYS A 475 10.16 -44.79 28.21
C LYS A 475 9.92 -45.44 29.56
N CYS A 476 9.12 -44.79 30.40
CA CYS A 476 8.92 -45.30 31.79
C CYS A 476 7.46 -45.73 32.05
N SER A 477 6.55 -45.59 31.09
CA SER A 477 5.14 -45.89 31.25
C SER A 477 4.43 -45.04 32.32
N GLY A 478 5.04 -43.97 32.76
CA GLY A 478 4.45 -42.99 33.70
C GLY A 478 3.35 -42.17 33.01
N LYS A 479 2.35 -41.76 33.80
CA LYS A 479 1.19 -40.97 33.29
C LYS A 479 1.31 -39.48 33.56
N ASN A 480 2.44 -39.05 34.15
CA ASN A 480 2.65 -37.66 34.50
C ASN A 480 3.34 -36.92 33.33
N MET A 481 2.60 -36.80 32.23
CA MET A 481 3.05 -36.09 31.05
C MET A 481 2.51 -34.66 31.06
N GLU A 482 3.36 -33.69 30.72
CA GLU A 482 3.01 -32.28 30.64
C GLU A 482 3.45 -31.73 29.28
N GLN A 483 2.51 -31.10 28.54
CA GLN A 483 2.83 -30.46 27.29
C GLN A 483 3.60 -29.15 27.53
N ASP A 484 4.56 -28.83 26.65
CA ASP A 484 5.30 -27.56 26.68
C ASP A 484 4.32 -26.37 26.86
N PRO A 485 4.56 -25.48 27.83
CA PRO A 485 3.66 -24.35 28.09
C PRO A 485 3.71 -23.27 27.00
N ASP A 486 4.77 -23.23 26.19
CA ASP A 486 5.02 -22.19 25.22
C ASP A 486 4.21 -22.40 23.94
N THR A 487 4.00 -21.32 23.20
CA THR A 487 3.40 -21.32 21.88
C THR A 487 4.45 -21.00 20.82
N LEU A 488 4.15 -21.31 19.56
CA LEU A 488 5.01 -20.96 18.44
C LEU A 488 4.86 -19.49 18.06
N ASP A 489 5.93 -18.91 17.55
CA ASP A 489 5.94 -17.61 16.89
C ASP A 489 4.85 -17.54 15.81
N THR A 490 4.11 -16.44 15.72
CA THR A 490 3.04 -16.25 14.72
C THR A 490 3.55 -16.46 13.29
N TRP A 491 4.80 -16.09 13.02
CA TRP A 491 5.43 -16.25 11.72
C TRP A 491 5.68 -17.72 11.33
N PHE A 492 5.65 -18.65 12.28
CA PHE A 492 5.79 -20.07 12.01
C PHE A 492 4.57 -20.61 11.25
N SER A 493 3.36 -20.24 11.64
CA SER A 493 2.15 -20.58 10.92
C SER A 493 1.99 -19.77 9.63
N SER A 494 2.30 -18.48 9.69
CA SER A 494 2.17 -17.57 8.54
C SER A 494 3.11 -17.96 7.38
N ALA A 495 4.26 -18.58 7.67
CA ALA A 495 5.19 -19.10 6.66
C ALA A 495 4.59 -20.23 5.79
N LEU A 496 3.54 -20.89 6.25
CA LEU A 496 2.90 -22.02 5.59
C LEU A 496 1.70 -21.59 4.72
N TRP A 497 1.35 -20.30 4.77
CA TRP A 497 0.12 -19.74 4.21
C TRP A 497 -0.14 -20.10 2.75
N PRO A 498 0.85 -20.08 1.81
CA PRO A 498 0.60 -20.40 0.41
C PRO A 498 0.10 -21.82 0.14
N PHE A 499 0.35 -22.77 1.03
CA PHE A 499 -0.02 -24.18 0.84
C PHE A 499 -0.93 -24.73 1.93
N SER A 500 -0.83 -24.24 3.17
CA SER A 500 -1.73 -24.66 4.25
C SER A 500 -3.18 -24.22 3.99
N THR A 501 -3.37 -23.06 3.34
CA THR A 501 -4.69 -22.56 2.96
C THR A 501 -5.37 -23.42 1.91
N LEU A 502 -4.60 -24.15 1.11
CA LEU A 502 -5.07 -25.03 0.04
C LEU A 502 -5.19 -26.51 0.48
N GLY A 503 -5.05 -26.77 1.79
CA GLY A 503 -5.34 -28.07 2.40
C GLY A 503 -4.13 -28.91 2.79
N TRP A 504 -2.87 -28.47 2.51
CA TRP A 504 -1.69 -29.20 2.98
C TRP A 504 -1.75 -29.38 4.51
N PRO A 505 -1.37 -30.55 5.09
CA PRO A 505 -0.58 -31.64 4.54
C PRO A 505 -1.35 -32.70 3.74
N ASP A 506 -2.65 -32.54 3.55
CA ASP A 506 -3.42 -33.46 2.73
C ASP A 506 -3.21 -33.16 1.24
N ASN A 507 -3.32 -34.16 0.39
CA ASN A 507 -3.25 -34.01 -1.07
C ASN A 507 -4.65 -33.65 -1.60
N THR A 508 -4.98 -32.32 -1.60
CA THR A 508 -6.24 -31.83 -2.12
C THR A 508 -6.14 -31.49 -3.62
N GLU A 509 -7.26 -31.49 -4.32
CA GLU A 509 -7.32 -31.07 -5.73
C GLU A 509 -6.98 -29.59 -5.87
N GLU A 510 -7.37 -28.77 -4.91
CA GLU A 510 -7.03 -27.35 -4.84
C GLU A 510 -5.53 -27.12 -4.71
N LEU A 511 -4.85 -27.89 -3.85
CA LEU A 511 -3.39 -27.79 -3.69
C LEU A 511 -2.66 -28.19 -4.98
N ASP A 512 -3.13 -29.23 -5.68
CA ASP A 512 -2.52 -29.69 -6.93
C ASP A 512 -2.73 -28.68 -8.08
N TYR A 513 -3.86 -27.95 -8.08
CA TYR A 513 -4.23 -27.04 -9.16
C TYR A 513 -3.76 -25.60 -8.92
N PHE A 514 -3.92 -25.06 -7.71
CA PHE A 514 -3.67 -23.66 -7.38
C PHE A 514 -2.28 -23.37 -6.77
N TYR A 515 -1.47 -24.40 -6.46
CA TYR A 515 -0.12 -24.22 -5.94
C TYR A 515 0.93 -24.68 -6.97
N PRO A 516 2.04 -23.92 -7.18
CA PRO A 516 2.42 -22.66 -6.50
C PRO A 516 1.51 -21.50 -6.87
N THR A 517 1.40 -20.52 -5.97
CA THR A 517 0.64 -19.29 -6.24
C THR A 517 1.42 -18.42 -7.25
N ASP A 518 0.75 -17.47 -7.91
CA ASP A 518 1.36 -16.69 -9.00
C ASP A 518 2.10 -15.47 -8.48
N VAL A 519 1.43 -14.65 -7.67
CA VAL A 519 2.01 -13.44 -7.13
C VAL A 519 1.65 -13.26 -5.65
N LEU A 520 2.65 -12.92 -4.85
CA LEU A 520 2.48 -12.42 -3.49
C LEU A 520 2.54 -10.90 -3.54
N VAL A 521 1.53 -10.21 -3.02
CA VAL A 521 1.55 -8.75 -2.84
C VAL A 521 1.74 -8.45 -1.37
N THR A 522 2.68 -7.58 -1.01
CA THR A 522 2.96 -7.28 0.39
C THR A 522 3.76 -5.99 0.56
N GLY A 523 3.77 -5.43 1.76
CA GLY A 523 4.68 -4.35 2.12
C GLY A 523 6.15 -4.79 2.15
N TYR A 524 7.06 -3.89 1.77
CA TYR A 524 8.49 -4.19 1.80
C TYR A 524 9.04 -4.41 3.23
N ASP A 525 8.34 -3.93 4.24
CA ASP A 525 8.73 -3.99 5.65
C ASP A 525 8.64 -5.41 6.25
N ILE A 526 7.96 -6.35 5.58
CA ILE A 526 7.85 -7.75 6.03
C ILE A 526 8.60 -8.76 5.14
N ILE A 527 9.60 -8.30 4.37
CA ILE A 527 10.46 -9.19 3.57
C ILE A 527 11.07 -10.28 4.45
N PHE A 528 11.71 -9.91 5.56
CA PHE A 528 12.36 -10.85 6.48
C PHE A 528 11.34 -11.73 7.21
N PHE A 529 10.31 -11.10 7.75
CA PHE A 529 9.35 -11.80 8.61
C PHE A 529 8.52 -12.84 7.88
N TRP A 530 8.13 -12.54 6.63
CA TRP A 530 7.14 -13.33 5.93
C TRP A 530 7.63 -13.90 4.60
N VAL A 531 8.15 -13.06 3.71
CA VAL A 531 8.53 -13.49 2.35
C VAL A 531 9.61 -14.57 2.39
N ILE A 532 10.73 -14.30 3.08
CA ILE A 532 11.84 -15.26 3.20
C ILE A 532 11.38 -16.57 3.84
N ARG A 533 10.55 -16.48 4.88
CA ARG A 533 10.03 -17.64 5.61
C ARG A 533 9.09 -18.49 4.77
N MET A 534 8.21 -17.89 3.96
CA MET A 534 7.38 -18.63 3.00
C MET A 534 8.22 -19.34 1.95
N ILE A 535 9.28 -18.68 1.44
CA ILE A 535 10.12 -19.26 0.39
C ILE A 535 10.83 -20.51 0.90
N PHE A 536 11.56 -20.45 2.01
CA PHE A 536 12.22 -21.64 2.49
C PHE A 536 11.25 -22.73 2.94
N SER A 537 10.08 -22.37 3.50
CA SER A 537 9.05 -23.34 3.89
C SER A 537 8.44 -24.03 2.67
N GLY A 538 8.21 -23.31 1.58
CA GLY A 538 7.74 -23.89 0.32
C GLY A 538 8.72 -24.92 -0.24
N TYR A 539 10.01 -24.59 -0.31
CA TYR A 539 11.02 -25.54 -0.76
C TYR A 539 11.20 -26.73 0.18
N GLU A 540 11.19 -26.51 1.49
CA GLU A 540 11.38 -27.57 2.48
C GLU A 540 10.21 -28.58 2.54
N HIS A 541 8.96 -28.08 2.44
CA HIS A 541 7.78 -28.93 2.68
C HIS A 541 7.07 -29.36 1.39
N MET A 542 7.13 -28.54 0.34
CA MET A 542 6.48 -28.79 -0.94
C MET A 542 7.46 -29.19 -2.05
N GLY A 543 8.79 -28.99 -1.83
CA GLY A 543 9.83 -29.26 -2.83
C GLY A 543 9.81 -28.31 -4.03
N LYS A 544 9.05 -27.21 -3.97
CA LYS A 544 8.93 -26.20 -5.03
C LYS A 544 8.62 -24.84 -4.44
N LYS A 545 8.82 -23.77 -5.26
CA LYS A 545 8.56 -22.39 -4.85
C LYS A 545 7.13 -22.16 -4.36
N PRO A 546 6.89 -21.27 -3.39
CA PRO A 546 5.53 -20.97 -2.93
C PRO A 546 4.77 -20.03 -3.87
N PHE A 547 5.47 -19.18 -4.60
CA PHE A 547 4.93 -18.20 -5.56
C PHE A 547 5.95 -17.87 -6.64
N GLY A 548 5.46 -17.35 -7.79
CA GLY A 548 6.32 -16.95 -8.90
C GLY A 548 6.94 -15.58 -8.74
N LYS A 549 6.18 -14.63 -8.19
CA LYS A 549 6.62 -13.24 -8.02
C LYS A 549 6.25 -12.69 -6.66
N VAL A 550 6.99 -11.69 -6.21
CA VAL A 550 6.66 -10.88 -5.03
C VAL A 550 6.58 -9.42 -5.44
N LEU A 551 5.37 -8.86 -5.41
CA LEU A 551 5.12 -7.46 -5.69
C LEU A 551 5.12 -6.68 -4.38
N PHE A 552 6.12 -5.83 -4.20
CA PHE A 552 6.21 -4.98 -3.02
C PHE A 552 5.54 -3.64 -3.23
N HIS A 553 4.74 -3.24 -2.28
CA HIS A 553 4.26 -1.87 -2.17
C HIS A 553 4.96 -1.13 -1.02
N GLY A 554 4.93 0.20 -1.08
CA GLY A 554 5.43 1.06 -0.02
C GLY A 554 4.39 1.30 1.07
N LEU A 555 4.75 2.10 2.05
CA LEU A 555 3.88 2.48 3.16
C LEU A 555 3.01 3.69 2.80
N VAL A 556 1.78 3.70 3.31
CA VAL A 556 0.92 4.89 3.22
C VAL A 556 1.27 5.83 4.38
N ARG A 557 1.68 7.05 4.02
CA ARG A 557 2.08 8.11 4.95
C ARG A 557 1.06 9.24 4.95
N ASP A 558 1.05 10.03 6.02
CA ASP A 558 0.25 11.24 6.07
C ASP A 558 0.76 12.32 5.08
N SER A 559 0.06 13.44 4.96
CA SER A 559 0.41 14.54 4.06
C SER A 559 1.79 15.16 4.36
N GLN A 560 2.31 14.98 5.59
CA GLN A 560 3.64 15.44 6.02
C GLN A 560 4.74 14.38 5.80
N GLY A 561 4.37 13.18 5.31
CA GLY A 561 5.30 12.08 5.07
C GLY A 561 5.62 11.23 6.30
N ARG A 562 4.89 11.39 7.42
CA ARG A 562 5.06 10.59 8.63
C ARG A 562 4.30 9.28 8.50
N LYS A 563 4.83 8.20 9.08
CA LYS A 563 4.11 6.91 9.18
C LYS A 563 2.79 7.13 9.93
N MET A 564 1.68 6.64 9.37
CA MET A 564 0.40 6.69 10.04
C MET A 564 0.39 5.72 11.22
N SER A 565 -0.02 6.19 12.40
CA SER A 565 -0.18 5.36 13.58
C SER A 565 -1.32 5.86 14.48
N LYS A 566 -1.89 4.94 15.26
CA LYS A 566 -2.94 5.30 16.24
C LYS A 566 -2.40 6.20 17.35
N SER A 567 -1.14 6.01 17.73
CA SER A 567 -0.48 6.80 18.77
C SER A 567 -0.23 8.25 18.37
N LEU A 568 0.01 8.52 17.09
CA LEU A 568 0.17 9.88 16.55
C LEU A 568 -1.16 10.55 16.20
N GLY A 569 -2.28 9.81 16.24
CA GLY A 569 -3.60 10.34 15.88
C GLY A 569 -3.74 10.77 14.41
N ASN A 570 -2.81 10.35 13.55
CA ASN A 570 -2.79 10.68 12.12
C ASN A 570 -3.28 9.52 11.22
N GLY A 571 -3.78 8.45 11.83
CA GLY A 571 -4.35 7.33 11.09
C GLY A 571 -5.73 7.68 10.52
N ILE A 572 -5.93 7.36 9.25
CA ILE A 572 -7.21 7.55 8.55
C ILE A 572 -7.89 6.18 8.41
N ASP A 573 -9.16 6.09 8.82
CA ASP A 573 -9.98 4.89 8.63
C ASP A 573 -10.42 4.81 7.15
N PRO A 574 -10.12 3.75 6.41
CA PRO A 574 -10.58 3.58 5.04
C PRO A 574 -12.12 3.72 4.89
N LEU A 575 -12.89 3.28 5.89
CA LEU A 575 -14.34 3.39 5.86
C LEU A 575 -14.82 4.85 5.90
N GLU A 576 -14.13 5.73 6.64
CA GLU A 576 -14.45 7.16 6.63
C GLU A 576 -14.32 7.77 5.23
N VAL A 577 -13.31 7.33 4.48
CA VAL A 577 -13.12 7.78 3.09
C VAL A 577 -14.22 7.22 2.18
N ILE A 578 -14.56 5.93 2.35
CA ILE A 578 -15.62 5.27 1.57
C ILE A 578 -16.98 5.93 1.84
N ASP A 579 -17.30 6.19 3.09
CA ASP A 579 -18.58 6.82 3.46
C ASP A 579 -18.73 8.23 2.86
N LYS A 580 -17.62 8.93 2.63
CA LYS A 580 -17.63 10.30 2.09
C LYS A 580 -17.52 10.35 0.57
N TYR A 581 -16.77 9.45 -0.06
CA TYR A 581 -16.40 9.55 -1.48
C TYR A 581 -16.68 8.28 -2.30
N GLY A 582 -17.01 7.16 -1.64
CA GLY A 582 -17.17 5.85 -2.26
C GLY A 582 -15.89 5.03 -2.32
N ALA A 583 -16.06 3.71 -2.46
CA ALA A 583 -14.96 2.74 -2.52
C ALA A 583 -14.12 2.94 -3.79
N ASP A 584 -14.74 3.20 -4.93
CA ASP A 584 -14.04 3.42 -6.20
C ASP A 584 -13.07 4.61 -6.13
N ALA A 585 -13.48 5.71 -5.47
CA ALA A 585 -12.62 6.88 -5.30
C ALA A 585 -11.41 6.58 -4.41
N LEU A 586 -11.59 5.81 -3.34
CA LEU A 586 -10.49 5.35 -2.48
C LEU A 586 -9.51 4.46 -3.26
N ARG A 587 -10.00 3.40 -3.90
CA ARG A 587 -9.21 2.43 -4.66
C ARG A 587 -8.37 3.11 -5.73
N TYR A 588 -9.00 3.96 -6.50
CA TYR A 588 -8.35 4.73 -7.57
C TYR A 588 -7.24 5.63 -7.02
N THR A 589 -7.50 6.34 -5.92
CA THR A 589 -6.53 7.22 -5.25
C THR A 589 -5.30 6.45 -4.77
N LEU A 590 -5.49 5.25 -4.20
CA LEU A 590 -4.41 4.45 -3.63
C LEU A 590 -3.41 3.94 -4.68
N VAL A 591 -3.85 3.81 -5.94
CA VAL A 591 -3.00 3.25 -6.99
C VAL A 591 -2.48 4.32 -7.95
N THR A 592 -3.24 5.39 -8.19
CA THR A 592 -2.85 6.46 -9.12
C THR A 592 -1.56 7.14 -8.67
N GLY A 593 -0.55 7.16 -9.56
CA GLY A 593 0.75 7.78 -9.32
C GLY A 593 1.60 7.04 -8.28
N ASN A 594 1.26 5.80 -7.97
CA ASN A 594 2.06 4.90 -7.12
C ASN A 594 2.88 3.94 -8.00
N ALA A 595 4.13 3.71 -7.60
CA ALA A 595 5.02 2.75 -8.24
C ALA A 595 5.42 1.66 -7.24
N PRO A 596 5.70 0.43 -7.70
CA PRO A 596 6.13 -0.66 -6.84
C PRO A 596 7.29 -0.27 -5.91
N GLY A 597 7.20 -0.64 -4.64
CA GLY A 597 8.21 -0.39 -3.61
C GLY A 597 8.29 1.03 -3.07
N ASN A 598 7.52 1.98 -3.59
CA ASN A 598 7.58 3.38 -3.16
C ASN A 598 6.48 3.72 -2.15
N ASP A 599 6.87 4.50 -1.12
CA ASP A 599 5.91 5.07 -0.18
C ASP A 599 5.01 6.09 -0.87
N MET A 600 3.74 6.12 -0.47
CA MET A 600 2.80 7.12 -0.95
C MET A 600 2.33 8.05 0.18
N ARG A 601 2.10 9.32 -0.16
CA ARG A 601 1.45 10.28 0.74
C ARG A 601 -0.04 10.36 0.44
N PHE A 602 -0.85 10.22 1.46
CA PHE A 602 -2.30 10.35 1.34
C PHE A 602 -2.75 11.80 1.49
N TYR A 603 -3.59 12.27 0.55
CA TYR A 603 -4.18 13.60 0.53
C TYR A 603 -5.68 13.48 0.23
N TRP A 604 -6.50 14.19 0.99
CA TRP A 604 -7.96 14.24 0.77
C TRP A 604 -8.33 14.82 -0.59
N GLU A 605 -7.56 15.79 -1.08
CA GLU A 605 -7.75 16.44 -2.38
C GLU A 605 -7.58 15.45 -3.54
N ARG A 606 -6.73 14.43 -3.38
CA ARG A 606 -6.59 13.36 -4.38
C ARG A 606 -7.84 12.48 -4.44
N VAL A 607 -8.44 12.19 -3.29
CA VAL A 607 -9.70 11.40 -3.24
C VAL A 607 -10.83 12.19 -3.90
N GLU A 608 -10.88 13.49 -3.66
CA GLU A 608 -11.85 14.37 -4.31
C GLU A 608 -11.66 14.43 -5.84
N ALA A 609 -10.41 14.48 -6.31
CA ALA A 609 -10.11 14.39 -7.73
C ALA A 609 -10.55 13.05 -8.33
N SER A 610 -10.32 11.94 -7.62
CA SER A 610 -10.76 10.59 -8.05
C SER A 610 -12.29 10.48 -8.14
N ARG A 611 -13.03 11.06 -7.18
CA ARG A 611 -14.50 11.19 -7.25
C ARG A 611 -14.93 12.03 -8.45
N ASN A 612 -14.23 13.12 -8.73
CA ASN A 612 -14.56 13.98 -9.87
C ASN A 612 -14.32 13.24 -11.21
N PHE A 613 -13.29 12.39 -11.28
CA PHE A 613 -13.08 11.52 -12.43
C PHE A 613 -14.23 10.51 -12.59
N ALA A 614 -14.66 9.84 -11.51
CA ALA A 614 -15.84 8.98 -11.53
C ALA A 614 -17.09 9.72 -12.06
N ASN A 615 -17.34 10.93 -11.57
CA ASN A 615 -18.45 11.76 -12.07
C ASN A 615 -18.31 12.15 -13.55
N LYS A 616 -17.09 12.33 -14.05
CA LYS A 616 -16.85 12.60 -15.48
C LYS A 616 -17.25 11.38 -16.32
N VAL A 617 -16.82 10.19 -15.93
CA VAL A 617 -17.19 8.91 -16.58
C VAL A 617 -18.72 8.74 -16.56
N TRP A 618 -19.35 8.95 -15.41
CA TRP A 618 -20.80 8.85 -15.26
C TRP A 618 -21.56 9.79 -16.18
N ASN A 619 -21.15 11.05 -16.25
CA ASN A 619 -21.80 12.03 -17.11
C ASN A 619 -21.60 11.76 -18.60
N ALA A 620 -20.42 11.28 -19.01
CA ALA A 620 -20.15 10.85 -20.37
C ALA A 620 -21.07 9.68 -20.76
N SER A 621 -21.19 8.69 -19.88
CA SER A 621 -22.09 7.53 -20.08
C SER A 621 -23.55 7.95 -20.20
N ARG A 622 -24.03 8.84 -19.34
CA ARG A 622 -25.37 9.41 -19.44
C ARG A 622 -25.61 10.12 -20.77
N PHE A 623 -24.64 10.94 -21.19
CA PHE A 623 -24.73 11.62 -22.49
C PHE A 623 -24.90 10.65 -23.65
N ILE A 624 -24.14 9.55 -23.65
CA ILE A 624 -24.21 8.51 -24.69
C ILE A 624 -25.56 7.80 -24.64
N MET A 625 -26.05 7.41 -23.48
CA MET A 625 -27.35 6.76 -23.32
C MET A 625 -28.53 7.65 -23.73
N MET A 626 -28.42 8.96 -23.47
CA MET A 626 -29.47 9.94 -23.92
C MET A 626 -29.57 10.08 -25.44
N ASN A 627 -28.50 9.75 -26.17
CA ASN A 627 -28.48 9.76 -27.63
C ASN A 627 -28.90 8.41 -28.27
N ASP A 628 -29.05 7.36 -27.47
CA ASP A 628 -29.66 6.09 -27.86
C ASP A 628 -30.59 5.58 -26.75
N PRO A 629 -31.67 6.28 -26.43
CA PRO A 629 -32.53 5.99 -25.27
C PRO A 629 -33.27 4.67 -25.37
N GLU A 630 -33.41 4.11 -26.55
CA GLU A 630 -34.04 2.81 -26.77
C GLU A 630 -33.01 1.67 -26.83
N GLY A 631 -31.67 1.97 -26.74
CA GLY A 631 -30.61 0.98 -26.79
C GLY A 631 -30.58 0.17 -28.09
N LYS A 632 -30.97 0.80 -29.23
CA LYS A 632 -31.08 0.12 -30.51
C LYS A 632 -29.75 -0.25 -31.13
N ILE A 633 -28.72 0.55 -30.88
CA ILE A 633 -27.38 0.35 -31.44
C ILE A 633 -26.58 -0.50 -30.49
N LYS A 634 -26.16 -1.67 -30.97
CA LYS A 634 -25.37 -2.64 -30.16
C LYS A 634 -23.92 -2.65 -30.61
N THR A 635 -23.01 -2.86 -29.67
CA THR A 635 -21.57 -3.00 -29.98
C THR A 635 -21.24 -4.30 -30.68
N ALA A 636 -22.08 -5.33 -30.53
CA ALA A 636 -22.00 -6.57 -31.29
C ALA A 636 -22.49 -6.43 -32.76
N ASP A 637 -23.13 -5.30 -33.12
CA ASP A 637 -23.49 -5.05 -34.51
C ASP A 637 -22.21 -4.94 -35.37
N PRO A 638 -22.30 -5.28 -36.69
CA PRO A 638 -21.16 -5.12 -37.58
C PRO A 638 -20.61 -3.70 -37.58
N VAL A 639 -19.28 -3.58 -37.69
CA VAL A 639 -18.62 -2.28 -37.76
C VAL A 639 -19.26 -1.42 -38.87
N PRO A 640 -19.74 -0.21 -38.57
CA PRO A 640 -20.36 0.65 -39.55
C PRO A 640 -19.41 0.99 -40.72
N ALA A 641 -19.92 0.92 -41.96
CA ALA A 641 -19.12 1.20 -43.16
C ALA A 641 -18.82 2.71 -43.34
N ASP A 642 -19.59 3.56 -42.69
CA ASP A 642 -19.56 5.03 -42.79
C ASP A 642 -18.85 5.71 -41.62
N LEU A 643 -17.88 5.02 -41.00
CA LEU A 643 -17.00 5.62 -39.98
C LEU A 643 -16.26 6.84 -40.54
N THR A 644 -16.36 7.95 -39.87
CA THR A 644 -15.63 9.19 -40.20
C THR A 644 -14.17 9.13 -39.73
N GLU A 645 -13.34 10.09 -40.11
CA GLU A 645 -11.96 10.20 -39.66
C GLU A 645 -11.86 10.30 -38.11
N ALA A 646 -12.81 11.03 -37.48
CA ALA A 646 -12.86 11.13 -36.01
C ALA A 646 -13.21 9.80 -35.33
N ASP A 647 -14.12 9.00 -35.90
CA ASP A 647 -14.49 7.69 -35.39
C ASP A 647 -13.29 6.74 -35.47
N LYS A 648 -12.62 6.69 -36.61
CA LYS A 648 -11.43 5.87 -36.84
C LYS A 648 -10.28 6.29 -35.91
N TRP A 649 -10.08 7.59 -35.73
CA TRP A 649 -9.08 8.13 -34.82
C TRP A 649 -9.28 7.63 -33.39
N ILE A 650 -10.49 7.76 -32.80
CA ILE A 650 -10.72 7.37 -31.42
C ILE A 650 -10.70 5.86 -31.23
N LEU A 651 -11.17 5.08 -32.23
CA LEU A 651 -11.07 3.63 -32.20
C LEU A 651 -9.61 3.16 -32.24
N SER A 652 -8.78 3.77 -33.08
CA SER A 652 -7.34 3.46 -33.11
C SER A 652 -6.63 3.84 -31.82
N LYS A 653 -6.93 5.00 -31.25
CA LYS A 653 -6.43 5.41 -29.93
C LYS A 653 -6.83 4.43 -28.82
N MET A 654 -8.09 3.99 -28.81
CA MET A 654 -8.58 3.01 -27.85
C MET A 654 -7.87 1.66 -28.00
N ASN A 655 -7.71 1.20 -29.24
CA ASN A 655 -7.03 -0.04 -29.56
C ASN A 655 -5.56 -0.02 -29.10
N ASN A 656 -4.83 1.06 -29.31
CA ASN A 656 -3.47 1.25 -28.81
C ASN A 656 -3.43 1.30 -27.27
N LEU A 657 -4.42 1.95 -26.64
CA LEU A 657 -4.55 1.99 -25.18
C LEU A 657 -4.77 0.61 -24.58
N ILE A 658 -5.60 -0.24 -25.21
CA ILE A 658 -5.81 -1.63 -24.75
C ILE A 658 -4.46 -2.35 -24.64
N LYS A 659 -3.62 -2.26 -25.66
CA LYS A 659 -2.28 -2.85 -25.65
C LYS A 659 -1.41 -2.27 -24.54
N GLU A 660 -1.33 -0.95 -24.45
CA GLU A 660 -0.47 -0.27 -23.46
C GLU A 660 -0.90 -0.57 -22.02
N VAL A 661 -2.20 -0.54 -21.74
CA VAL A 661 -2.73 -0.88 -20.41
C VAL A 661 -2.45 -2.33 -20.08
N THR A 662 -2.69 -3.24 -21.01
CA THR A 662 -2.42 -4.69 -20.81
C THR A 662 -0.95 -4.94 -20.53
N ASP A 663 -0.04 -4.35 -21.33
CA ASP A 663 1.41 -4.50 -21.15
C ASP A 663 1.90 -3.98 -19.78
N ASN A 664 1.34 -2.88 -19.28
CA ASN A 664 1.67 -2.34 -17.96
C ASN A 664 1.07 -3.19 -16.83
N MET A 665 -0.16 -3.69 -16.99
CA MET A 665 -0.79 -4.59 -16.01
C MET A 665 0.01 -5.90 -15.85
N GLU A 666 0.50 -6.48 -16.95
CA GLU A 666 1.34 -7.70 -16.92
C GLU A 666 2.69 -7.47 -16.22
N LYS A 667 3.18 -6.23 -16.22
CA LYS A 667 4.40 -5.82 -15.51
C LYS A 667 4.14 -5.35 -14.08
N TYR A 668 2.90 -5.38 -13.62
CA TYR A 668 2.46 -4.84 -12.33
C TYR A 668 2.70 -3.32 -12.17
N GLU A 669 2.83 -2.59 -13.26
CA GLU A 669 2.92 -1.13 -13.30
C GLU A 669 1.51 -0.50 -13.24
N LEU A 670 0.73 -0.85 -12.20
CA LEU A 670 -0.69 -0.55 -12.06
C LEU A 670 -0.96 0.96 -12.10
N GLY A 671 -0.08 1.76 -11.50
CA GLY A 671 -0.20 3.23 -11.47
C GLY A 671 0.01 3.86 -12.85
N ILE A 672 0.87 3.30 -13.69
CA ILE A 672 1.10 3.76 -15.07
C ILE A 672 -0.10 3.39 -15.94
N ALA A 673 -0.58 2.16 -15.83
CA ALA A 673 -1.74 1.68 -16.57
C ALA A 673 -2.97 2.57 -16.35
N VAL A 674 -3.30 2.86 -15.09
CA VAL A 674 -4.47 3.69 -14.76
C VAL A 674 -4.29 5.16 -15.16
N SER A 675 -3.06 5.69 -15.15
CA SER A 675 -2.79 7.06 -15.59
C SER A 675 -3.05 7.23 -17.10
N LYS A 676 -2.57 6.28 -17.92
CA LYS A 676 -2.85 6.26 -19.36
C LYS A 676 -4.34 6.19 -19.67
N LEU A 677 -5.05 5.37 -18.92
CA LEU A 677 -6.51 5.23 -19.04
C LEU A 677 -7.24 6.51 -18.64
N ASN A 678 -6.78 7.17 -17.57
CA ASN A 678 -7.31 8.47 -17.14
C ASN A 678 -7.18 9.53 -18.25
N ASP A 679 -5.97 9.67 -18.80
CA ASP A 679 -5.65 10.65 -19.82
C ASP A 679 -6.51 10.42 -21.08
N PHE A 680 -6.65 9.16 -21.49
CA PHE A 680 -7.51 8.82 -22.62
C PHE A 680 -8.97 9.17 -22.36
N ILE A 681 -9.54 8.73 -21.22
CA ILE A 681 -10.95 8.97 -20.93
C ILE A 681 -11.24 10.45 -20.79
N TRP A 682 -10.39 11.17 -20.05
CA TRP A 682 -10.61 12.58 -19.76
C TRP A 682 -10.40 13.45 -21.01
N GLU A 683 -9.22 13.35 -21.63
CA GLU A 683 -8.83 14.24 -22.73
C GLU A 683 -9.34 13.73 -24.07
N GLU A 684 -8.94 12.53 -24.51
CA GLU A 684 -9.21 12.08 -25.86
C GLU A 684 -10.70 11.78 -26.09
N PHE A 685 -11.30 11.04 -25.17
CA PHE A 685 -12.70 10.65 -25.29
C PHE A 685 -13.66 11.78 -24.91
N CYS A 686 -13.57 12.30 -23.67
CA CYS A 686 -14.54 13.28 -23.19
C CYS A 686 -14.35 14.68 -23.77
N ASP A 687 -13.11 15.21 -23.78
CA ASP A 687 -12.88 16.60 -24.15
C ASP A 687 -12.74 16.81 -25.67
N TRP A 688 -12.39 15.73 -26.41
CA TRP A 688 -12.28 15.80 -27.85
C TRP A 688 -13.36 15.03 -28.58
N TYR A 689 -13.40 13.69 -28.48
CA TYR A 689 -14.26 12.89 -29.33
C TYR A 689 -15.76 13.20 -29.14
N ILE A 690 -16.21 13.22 -27.86
CA ILE A 690 -17.63 13.56 -27.57
C ILE A 690 -17.99 14.93 -28.15
N GLU A 691 -17.12 15.93 -28.02
CA GLU A 691 -17.38 17.26 -28.58
C GLU A 691 -17.34 17.27 -30.12
N MET A 692 -16.49 16.47 -30.76
CA MET A 692 -16.42 16.34 -32.21
C MET A 692 -17.69 15.76 -32.83
N VAL A 693 -18.34 14.82 -32.14
CA VAL A 693 -19.52 14.11 -32.67
C VAL A 693 -20.84 14.78 -32.36
N LYS A 694 -20.90 15.75 -31.42
CA LYS A 694 -22.14 16.48 -31.09
C LYS A 694 -22.92 17.03 -32.29
N PRO A 695 -22.28 17.65 -33.31
CA PRO A 695 -23.00 18.14 -34.49
C PRO A 695 -23.75 17.03 -35.23
N ARG A 696 -23.17 15.85 -35.33
CA ARG A 696 -23.76 14.66 -35.95
C ARG A 696 -24.94 14.13 -35.14
N LEU A 697 -24.78 14.07 -33.80
CA LEU A 697 -25.77 13.55 -32.87
C LEU A 697 -27.03 14.42 -32.82
N TYR A 698 -26.89 15.74 -32.98
CA TYR A 698 -28.00 16.72 -32.95
C TYR A 698 -28.62 17.00 -34.29
N ASN A 699 -28.10 16.43 -35.38
CA ASN A 699 -28.65 16.52 -36.70
C ASN A 699 -29.31 15.20 -37.10
N ASP A 700 -30.64 15.17 -37.14
CA ASP A 700 -31.39 13.94 -37.45
C ASP A 700 -31.27 13.53 -38.93
N GLU A 701 -30.79 14.44 -39.81
CA GLU A 701 -30.54 14.14 -41.22
C GLU A 701 -29.12 13.59 -41.48
N ASP A 702 -28.25 13.56 -40.45
CA ASP A 702 -26.89 13.07 -40.60
C ASP A 702 -26.88 11.54 -40.71
N THR A 703 -26.51 11.03 -41.88
CA THR A 703 -26.48 9.59 -42.15
C THR A 703 -25.44 8.83 -41.33
N THR A 704 -24.41 9.52 -40.80
CA THR A 704 -23.33 8.94 -40.01
C THR A 704 -23.62 8.98 -38.51
N LYS A 705 -24.79 9.39 -38.06
CA LYS A 705 -25.22 9.46 -36.66
C LYS A 705 -25.13 8.06 -35.99
N THR A 706 -25.58 7.03 -36.68
CA THR A 706 -25.53 5.65 -36.19
C THR A 706 -24.08 5.19 -35.94
N ALA A 707 -23.18 5.49 -36.86
CA ALA A 707 -21.77 5.18 -36.73
C ALA A 707 -21.14 5.91 -35.54
N ALA A 708 -21.50 7.19 -35.30
CA ALA A 708 -21.04 7.95 -34.15
C ALA A 708 -21.49 7.31 -32.81
N ILE A 709 -22.78 6.90 -32.71
CA ILE A 709 -23.31 6.28 -31.49
C ILE A 709 -22.65 4.90 -31.24
N TRP A 710 -22.50 4.10 -32.31
CA TRP A 710 -21.79 2.81 -32.20
C TRP A 710 -20.38 2.99 -31.69
N THR A 711 -19.62 3.94 -32.24
CA THR A 711 -18.24 4.23 -31.83
C THR A 711 -18.19 4.73 -30.38
N LEU A 712 -19.09 5.63 -29.98
CA LEU A 712 -19.19 6.10 -28.60
C LEU A 712 -19.42 4.96 -27.61
N LYS A 713 -20.32 4.04 -27.93
CA LYS A 713 -20.63 2.88 -27.08
C LYS A 713 -19.46 1.89 -27.01
N THR A 714 -18.87 1.57 -28.16
CA THR A 714 -17.72 0.62 -28.24
C THR A 714 -16.56 1.15 -27.42
N VAL A 715 -16.14 2.39 -27.65
CA VAL A 715 -15.03 3.00 -26.92
C VAL A 715 -15.32 3.10 -25.42
N LEU A 716 -16.56 3.46 -25.04
CA LEU A 716 -16.95 3.52 -23.63
C LEU A 716 -16.90 2.14 -22.98
N ILE A 717 -17.47 1.10 -23.60
CA ILE A 717 -17.49 -0.26 -23.03
C ILE A 717 -16.09 -0.80 -22.85
N ASP A 718 -15.20 -0.63 -23.82
CA ASP A 718 -13.81 -1.05 -23.69
C ASP A 718 -13.08 -0.26 -22.58
N ALA A 719 -13.31 1.05 -22.51
CA ALA A 719 -12.77 1.88 -21.43
C ALA A 719 -13.29 1.46 -20.06
N LEU A 720 -14.58 1.10 -19.92
CA LEU A 720 -15.15 0.56 -18.69
C LEU A 720 -14.52 -0.79 -18.31
N LYS A 721 -14.29 -1.68 -19.28
CA LYS A 721 -13.61 -2.96 -19.06
C LYS A 721 -12.19 -2.77 -18.55
N LEU A 722 -11.41 -1.84 -19.14
CA LEU A 722 -10.07 -1.50 -18.66
C LEU A 722 -10.07 -0.83 -17.29
N LEU A 723 -11.09 -0.03 -16.97
CA LEU A 723 -11.23 0.68 -15.71
C LEU A 723 -11.77 -0.19 -14.57
N HIS A 724 -12.49 -1.27 -14.91
CA HIS A 724 -13.19 -2.12 -13.93
C HIS A 724 -12.30 -2.64 -12.78
N PRO A 725 -11.06 -3.10 -12.99
CA PRO A 725 -10.20 -3.51 -11.91
C PRO A 725 -9.97 -2.41 -10.86
N TYR A 726 -9.95 -1.17 -11.28
CA TYR A 726 -9.67 0.01 -10.44
C TYR A 726 -10.93 0.57 -9.77
N MET A 727 -12.02 0.69 -10.52
CA MET A 727 -13.31 1.28 -10.10
C MET A 727 -14.47 0.31 -10.37
N PRO A 728 -14.55 -0.80 -9.63
CA PRO A 728 -15.46 -1.89 -9.97
C PRO A 728 -16.95 -1.53 -9.89
N PHE A 729 -17.34 -0.64 -8.99
CA PHE A 729 -18.76 -0.37 -8.76
C PHE A 729 -19.37 0.53 -9.84
N ILE A 730 -18.75 1.65 -10.14
CA ILE A 730 -19.26 2.57 -11.17
C ILE A 730 -19.24 1.93 -12.55
N THR A 731 -18.21 1.14 -12.85
CA THR A 731 -18.08 0.47 -14.14
C THR A 731 -19.12 -0.63 -14.32
N GLU A 732 -19.39 -1.44 -13.28
CA GLU A 732 -20.48 -2.42 -13.31
C GLU A 732 -21.83 -1.76 -13.50
N GLU A 733 -22.11 -0.67 -12.74
CA GLU A 733 -23.39 0.02 -12.83
C GLU A 733 -23.64 0.59 -14.23
N ILE A 734 -22.65 1.25 -14.81
CA ILE A 734 -22.76 1.79 -16.17
C ILE A 734 -22.89 0.65 -17.18
N PHE A 735 -22.03 -0.37 -17.09
CA PHE A 735 -22.01 -1.48 -18.02
C PHE A 735 -23.36 -2.21 -18.09
N CYS A 736 -23.95 -2.54 -16.95
CA CYS A 736 -25.25 -3.21 -16.90
C CYS A 736 -26.41 -2.36 -17.42
N ASN A 737 -26.25 -1.03 -17.52
CA ASN A 737 -27.28 -0.13 -18.00
C ASN A 737 -27.12 0.25 -19.48
N ILE A 738 -25.90 0.21 -20.06
CA ILE A 738 -25.63 0.65 -21.43
C ILE A 738 -25.76 -0.45 -22.47
N GLN A 739 -25.70 -1.70 -22.04
CA GLN A 739 -25.81 -2.90 -22.88
C GLN A 739 -26.69 -3.97 -22.21
N ASP A 740 -27.11 -5.02 -22.98
CA ASP A 740 -27.95 -6.14 -22.55
C ASP A 740 -27.31 -7.50 -22.84
N GLU A 741 -26.15 -7.52 -23.47
CA GLU A 741 -25.53 -8.71 -24.05
C GLU A 741 -24.82 -9.53 -22.99
N GLU A 742 -24.24 -8.87 -22.01
CA GLU A 742 -23.51 -9.49 -20.91
C GLU A 742 -24.15 -9.12 -19.56
N GLU A 743 -24.26 -10.10 -18.64
CA GLU A 743 -24.92 -9.94 -17.34
C GLU A 743 -24.12 -9.07 -16.36
N SER A 744 -22.79 -9.13 -16.46
CA SER A 744 -21.88 -8.40 -15.57
C SER A 744 -20.53 -8.20 -16.24
N ILE A 745 -19.91 -7.05 -15.98
CA ILE A 745 -18.53 -6.78 -16.38
C ILE A 745 -17.53 -7.71 -15.67
N MET A 746 -17.89 -8.25 -14.50
CA MET A 746 -17.08 -9.20 -13.73
C MET A 746 -16.70 -10.46 -14.49
N ILE A 747 -17.58 -10.93 -15.37
CA ILE A 747 -17.44 -12.14 -16.17
C ILE A 747 -17.21 -11.83 -17.65
N SER A 748 -17.06 -10.56 -17.97
CA SER A 748 -16.77 -10.07 -19.32
C SER A 748 -15.30 -10.30 -19.68
N ASN A 749 -15.03 -10.52 -20.97
CA ASN A 749 -13.65 -10.68 -21.44
C ASN A 749 -12.89 -9.36 -21.45
N TRP A 750 -11.60 -9.42 -21.10
CA TRP A 750 -10.68 -8.31 -21.26
C TRP A 750 -10.53 -7.93 -22.73
N PRO A 751 -10.56 -6.62 -23.07
CA PRO A 751 -10.39 -6.19 -24.46
C PRO A 751 -9.02 -6.60 -25.02
N VAL A 752 -9.01 -6.94 -26.29
CA VAL A 752 -7.81 -7.40 -26.99
C VAL A 752 -7.48 -6.45 -28.14
N TYR A 753 -6.19 -6.14 -28.29
CA TYR A 753 -5.71 -5.35 -29.42
C TYR A 753 -6.05 -6.04 -30.75
N ASP A 754 -6.63 -5.30 -31.70
CA ASP A 754 -7.00 -5.75 -33.03
C ASP A 754 -6.35 -4.89 -34.12
N GLU A 755 -5.49 -5.49 -34.95
CA GLU A 755 -4.78 -4.79 -36.01
C GLU A 755 -5.70 -4.10 -37.02
N THR A 756 -6.96 -4.55 -37.16
CA THR A 756 -7.95 -3.96 -38.08
C THR A 756 -8.43 -2.56 -37.64
N PHE A 757 -8.27 -2.22 -36.37
CA PHE A 757 -8.55 -0.89 -35.80
C PHE A 757 -7.33 0.00 -35.69
N ASN A 758 -6.26 -0.30 -36.41
CA ASN A 758 -5.07 0.55 -36.47
C ASN A 758 -5.17 1.56 -37.62
N PHE A 759 -5.65 2.76 -37.37
CA PHE A 759 -5.89 3.83 -38.34
C PHE A 759 -4.87 4.96 -38.22
N GLN A 760 -3.61 4.67 -38.43
CA GLN A 760 -2.48 5.60 -38.20
C GLN A 760 -2.59 6.90 -39.04
N LYS A 761 -3.17 6.84 -40.25
CA LYS A 761 -3.36 8.01 -41.09
C LYS A 761 -4.37 8.98 -40.47
N GLU A 762 -5.50 8.45 -40.03
CA GLU A 762 -6.56 9.22 -39.39
C GLU A 762 -6.12 9.77 -38.04
N GLU A 763 -5.30 9.00 -37.29
CA GLU A 763 -4.67 9.51 -36.06
C GLU A 763 -3.84 10.75 -36.32
N ASN A 764 -2.95 10.70 -37.30
CA ASN A 764 -2.10 11.83 -37.66
C ASN A 764 -2.92 13.04 -38.12
N SER A 765 -3.97 12.83 -38.94
CA SER A 765 -4.85 13.90 -39.42
C SER A 765 -5.55 14.63 -38.27
N ILE A 766 -6.15 13.89 -37.35
CA ILE A 766 -6.87 14.47 -36.20
C ILE A 766 -5.91 15.16 -35.22
N GLU A 767 -4.71 14.62 -34.99
CA GLU A 767 -3.73 15.28 -34.10
C GLU A 767 -3.25 16.63 -34.68
N ILE A 768 -3.13 16.78 -36.02
CA ILE A 768 -2.86 18.08 -36.68
C ILE A 768 -4.03 19.04 -36.41
N ILE A 769 -5.27 18.60 -36.60
CA ILE A 769 -6.48 19.41 -36.33
C ILE A 769 -6.55 19.82 -34.85
N LYS A 770 -6.32 18.88 -33.90
CA LYS A 770 -6.28 19.16 -32.47
C LYS A 770 -5.22 20.20 -32.11
N THR A 771 -4.05 20.07 -32.72
CA THR A 771 -2.94 21.04 -32.54
C THR A 771 -3.35 22.43 -33.01
N ALA A 772 -3.98 22.53 -34.17
CA ALA A 772 -4.49 23.78 -34.71
C ALA A 772 -5.55 24.41 -33.80
N VAL A 773 -6.54 23.63 -33.37
CA VAL A 773 -7.59 24.08 -32.45
C VAL A 773 -7.01 24.50 -31.09
N ARG A 774 -6.06 23.76 -30.50
CA ARG A 774 -5.39 24.16 -29.26
C ARG A 774 -4.68 25.51 -29.41
N ASN A 775 -3.98 25.72 -30.51
CA ASN A 775 -3.27 26.97 -30.79
C ASN A 775 -4.25 28.14 -30.97
N ILE A 776 -5.35 27.92 -31.68
CA ILE A 776 -6.45 28.94 -31.83
C ILE A 776 -7.00 29.29 -30.43
N ARG A 777 -7.32 28.31 -29.61
CA ARG A 777 -7.83 28.53 -28.25
C ARG A 777 -6.81 29.28 -27.38
N ASN A 778 -5.54 28.93 -27.44
CA ASN A 778 -4.47 29.62 -26.71
C ASN A 778 -4.34 31.08 -27.16
N LEU A 779 -4.35 31.35 -28.47
CA LEU A 779 -4.31 32.70 -29.05
C LEU A 779 -5.48 33.54 -28.56
N ARG A 780 -6.68 32.98 -28.61
CA ARG A 780 -7.93 33.62 -28.13
C ARG A 780 -7.87 33.88 -26.61
N ALA A 781 -7.35 32.95 -25.81
CA ALA A 781 -7.21 33.11 -24.38
C ALA A 781 -6.20 34.21 -24.01
N GLN A 782 -5.07 34.30 -24.72
CA GLN A 782 -4.09 35.37 -24.55
C GLN A 782 -4.69 36.74 -24.84
N MET A 783 -5.66 36.82 -25.74
CA MET A 783 -6.37 38.04 -26.12
C MET A 783 -7.65 38.26 -25.33
N ASN A 784 -7.99 37.41 -24.34
CA ASN A 784 -9.23 37.46 -23.57
C ASN A 784 -10.53 37.46 -24.42
N VAL A 785 -10.52 36.72 -25.53
CA VAL A 785 -11.67 36.62 -26.45
C VAL A 785 -12.68 35.63 -25.90
N ALA A 786 -13.93 36.08 -25.69
CA ALA A 786 -14.99 35.20 -25.21
C ALA A 786 -15.32 34.06 -26.20
N PRO A 787 -15.62 32.83 -25.71
CA PRO A 787 -16.00 31.71 -26.61
C PRO A 787 -17.15 32.01 -27.56
N SER A 788 -18.10 32.84 -27.13
CA SER A 788 -19.28 33.23 -27.96
C SER A 788 -18.94 34.09 -29.19
N ARG A 789 -17.75 34.74 -29.19
CA ARG A 789 -17.29 35.53 -30.31
C ARG A 789 -16.60 34.61 -31.32
N LYS A 790 -17.24 34.32 -32.45
CA LYS A 790 -16.66 33.53 -33.54
C LYS A 790 -15.82 34.45 -34.43
N ALA A 791 -14.76 33.90 -35.03
CA ALA A 791 -13.85 34.63 -35.91
C ALA A 791 -13.49 33.80 -37.14
N LEU A 792 -13.25 34.48 -38.25
CA LEU A 792 -12.74 33.83 -39.46
C LEU A 792 -11.30 33.35 -39.27
N VAL A 793 -11.05 32.11 -39.63
CA VAL A 793 -9.73 31.47 -39.51
C VAL A 793 -9.17 31.20 -40.90
N TYR A 794 -7.97 31.67 -41.13
CA TYR A 794 -7.21 31.32 -42.35
C TYR A 794 -6.15 30.24 -41.97
N VAL A 795 -6.08 29.19 -42.76
CA VAL A 795 -5.03 28.17 -42.64
C VAL A 795 -4.20 28.21 -43.91
N VAL A 796 -2.92 28.43 -43.76
CA VAL A 796 -1.96 28.53 -44.88
C VAL A 796 -0.99 27.37 -44.80
N SER A 797 -0.88 26.58 -45.86
CA SER A 797 0.09 25.52 -46.02
C SER A 797 0.44 25.33 -47.50
N ASP A 798 1.69 25.22 -47.83
CA ASP A 798 2.20 24.88 -49.16
C ASP A 798 1.95 23.41 -49.53
N LYS A 799 1.74 22.53 -48.49
CA LYS A 799 1.53 21.11 -48.67
C LYS A 799 0.03 20.82 -48.92
N LYS A 800 -0.21 20.19 -50.07
CA LYS A 800 -1.60 19.82 -50.43
C LYS A 800 -2.24 18.87 -49.40
N GLU A 801 -1.46 17.86 -48.91
CA GLU A 801 -1.97 16.91 -47.95
C GLU A 801 -2.46 17.58 -46.66
N ILE A 802 -1.77 18.60 -46.20
CA ILE A 802 -2.16 19.34 -44.97
C ILE A 802 -3.41 20.19 -45.27
N ARG A 803 -3.52 20.80 -46.45
CA ARG A 803 -4.72 21.51 -46.84
C ARG A 803 -5.94 20.58 -46.92
N ASP A 804 -5.76 19.37 -47.45
CA ASP A 804 -6.84 18.36 -47.55
C ASP A 804 -7.30 17.92 -46.13
N ILE A 805 -6.39 17.77 -45.17
CA ILE A 805 -6.71 17.47 -43.76
C ILE A 805 -7.56 18.59 -43.13
N PHE A 806 -7.20 19.86 -43.35
CA PHE A 806 -7.94 20.98 -42.82
C PHE A 806 -9.29 21.15 -43.51
N GLU A 807 -9.40 20.84 -44.84
CA GLU A 807 -10.66 20.86 -45.58
C GLU A 807 -11.65 19.84 -45.02
N ASN A 808 -11.21 18.61 -44.73
CA ASN A 808 -12.00 17.57 -44.10
C ASN A 808 -12.38 17.91 -42.64
N GLY A 809 -11.49 18.64 -41.95
CA GLY A 809 -11.64 19.02 -40.55
C GLY A 809 -12.41 20.34 -40.30
N ARG A 810 -12.92 21.03 -41.32
CA ARG A 810 -13.59 22.35 -41.17
C ARG A 810 -14.65 22.39 -40.07
N VAL A 811 -15.44 21.34 -39.92
CA VAL A 811 -16.48 21.22 -38.90
C VAL A 811 -15.94 21.37 -37.49
N PHE A 812 -14.75 20.86 -37.22
CA PHE A 812 -14.11 20.91 -35.89
C PHE A 812 -13.64 22.31 -35.53
N PHE A 813 -13.23 23.10 -36.50
CA PHE A 813 -12.87 24.49 -36.25
C PHE A 813 -14.09 25.33 -35.87
N ALA A 814 -15.24 25.08 -36.50
CA ALA A 814 -16.49 25.78 -36.19
C ALA A 814 -16.98 25.47 -34.76
N THR A 815 -16.84 24.22 -34.31
CA THR A 815 -17.33 23.77 -33.03
C THR A 815 -16.28 23.95 -31.91
N LEU A 816 -15.05 23.55 -32.16
CA LEU A 816 -14.00 23.51 -31.14
C LEU A 816 -13.04 24.70 -31.18
N GLY A 817 -12.84 25.31 -32.39
CA GLY A 817 -11.98 26.48 -32.58
C GLY A 817 -12.74 27.82 -32.49
N TYR A 818 -14.05 27.77 -32.32
CA TYR A 818 -14.93 28.96 -32.37
C TYR A 818 -14.74 29.78 -33.64
N ALA A 819 -14.54 29.11 -34.77
CA ALA A 819 -14.44 29.75 -36.05
C ALA A 819 -15.86 30.09 -36.60
N SER A 820 -16.00 31.26 -37.24
CA SER A 820 -17.20 31.61 -38.03
C SER A 820 -17.18 30.91 -39.39
N ASP A 821 -15.97 30.80 -39.97
CA ASP A 821 -15.64 30.04 -41.19
C ASP A 821 -14.13 29.74 -41.21
N VAL A 822 -13.69 28.83 -42.06
CA VAL A 822 -12.27 28.47 -42.26
C VAL A 822 -11.92 28.61 -43.72
N VAL A 823 -10.90 29.41 -44.04
CA VAL A 823 -10.38 29.60 -45.40
C VAL A 823 -9.01 28.98 -45.52
N ILE A 824 -8.91 27.95 -46.32
CA ILE A 824 -7.67 27.19 -46.50
C ILE A 824 -6.97 27.69 -47.77
N LYS A 825 -5.66 28.03 -47.65
CA LYS A 825 -4.86 28.66 -48.71
C LYS A 825 -3.49 28.01 -48.86
N GLU A 826 -2.93 28.19 -50.03
CA GLU A 826 -1.56 27.76 -50.32
C GLU A 826 -0.53 28.80 -49.87
N ASP A 827 -0.92 30.08 -49.92
CA ASP A 827 -0.05 31.21 -49.57
C ASP A 827 -0.82 32.26 -48.74
N LYS A 828 -0.11 33.30 -48.31
CA LYS A 828 -0.61 34.40 -47.48
C LYS A 828 -1.44 35.44 -48.23
N SER A 829 -1.63 35.31 -49.54
CA SER A 829 -2.28 36.32 -50.38
C SER A 829 -3.73 36.58 -49.91
N GLY A 830 -4.10 37.88 -49.78
CA GLY A 830 -5.46 38.30 -49.39
C GLY A 830 -5.81 38.03 -47.90
N ILE A 831 -4.85 37.74 -47.03
CA ILE A 831 -5.03 37.76 -45.59
C ILE A 831 -4.74 39.17 -45.08
N PRO A 832 -5.61 39.75 -44.21
CA PRO A 832 -5.35 41.07 -43.62
C PRO A 832 -4.00 41.21 -42.98
N GLU A 833 -3.34 42.36 -43.16
CA GLU A 833 -1.99 42.58 -42.61
C GLU A 833 -1.97 42.59 -41.06
N ASP A 834 -3.09 42.97 -40.45
CA ASP A 834 -3.31 43.00 -38.99
C ASP A 834 -3.69 41.64 -38.41
N ALA A 835 -3.78 40.60 -39.24
CA ALA A 835 -4.13 39.26 -38.72
C ALA A 835 -3.04 38.70 -37.78
N VAL A 836 -3.47 38.30 -36.61
CA VAL A 836 -2.59 37.58 -35.68
C VAL A 836 -2.37 36.14 -36.10
N SER A 837 -1.18 35.62 -35.91
CA SER A 837 -0.82 34.29 -36.39
C SER A 837 -0.29 33.40 -35.32
N THR A 838 -0.47 32.10 -35.54
CA THR A 838 0.18 31.03 -34.75
C THR A 838 0.69 29.95 -35.69
N VAL A 839 1.90 29.43 -35.40
CA VAL A 839 2.56 28.43 -36.23
C VAL A 839 2.32 27.06 -35.66
N ILE A 840 1.96 26.13 -36.52
CA ILE A 840 1.86 24.70 -36.21
C ILE A 840 2.78 23.93 -37.19
N PRO A 841 3.04 22.63 -36.96
CA PRO A 841 3.80 21.87 -37.95
C PRO A 841 3.12 21.92 -39.33
N ASP A 842 3.89 22.31 -40.34
CA ASP A 842 3.49 22.36 -41.74
C ASP A 842 2.36 23.32 -42.11
N ALA A 843 1.91 24.22 -41.20
CA ALA A 843 0.92 25.25 -41.49
C ALA A 843 1.04 26.50 -40.60
N VAL A 844 0.48 27.61 -41.06
CA VAL A 844 0.34 28.83 -40.28
C VAL A 844 -1.13 29.22 -40.23
N ILE A 845 -1.62 29.51 -39.06
CA ILE A 845 -2.99 29.91 -38.82
C ILE A 845 -3.04 31.42 -38.62
N TYR A 846 -3.95 32.11 -39.32
CA TYR A 846 -4.17 33.55 -39.17
C TYR A 846 -5.61 33.82 -38.78
N ILE A 847 -5.81 34.79 -37.89
CA ILE A 847 -7.11 35.24 -37.45
C ILE A 847 -7.12 36.79 -37.55
N PRO A 848 -8.03 37.43 -38.31
CA PRO A 848 -8.12 38.88 -38.39
C PRO A 848 -8.31 39.50 -37.00
N PHE A 849 -7.49 40.47 -36.66
CA PHE A 849 -7.49 41.09 -35.34
C PHE A 849 -8.83 41.72 -35.00
N ALA A 850 -9.46 42.41 -35.98
CA ALA A 850 -10.75 43.04 -35.83
C ALA A 850 -11.89 42.09 -35.45
N GLU A 851 -11.78 40.79 -35.81
CA GLU A 851 -12.75 39.78 -35.42
C GLU A 851 -12.54 39.22 -34.00
N LEU A 852 -11.31 39.29 -33.51
CA LEU A 852 -10.98 38.81 -32.15
C LEU A 852 -11.32 39.84 -31.09
N VAL A 853 -11.13 41.12 -31.39
CA VAL A 853 -11.27 42.20 -30.40
C VAL A 853 -12.32 43.19 -30.88
N ASP A 854 -13.22 43.58 -29.99
CA ASP A 854 -14.06 44.75 -30.18
C ASP A 854 -13.18 45.96 -29.88
N ILE A 855 -12.65 46.57 -30.97
CA ILE A 855 -11.64 47.62 -30.88
C ILE A 855 -12.12 48.75 -29.99
N ASP A 856 -13.37 49.17 -30.13
CA ASP A 856 -13.93 50.25 -29.33
C ASP A 856 -14.03 49.89 -27.84
N LYS A 857 -14.50 48.69 -27.51
CA LYS A 857 -14.58 48.22 -26.13
C LYS A 857 -13.19 47.96 -25.51
N GLU A 858 -12.26 47.47 -26.31
CA GLU A 858 -10.90 47.23 -25.84
C GLU A 858 -10.17 48.56 -25.61
N ILE A 859 -10.36 49.54 -26.46
CA ILE A 859 -9.87 50.91 -26.22
C ILE A 859 -10.49 51.49 -24.94
N GLU A 860 -11.79 51.31 -24.72
CA GLU A 860 -12.44 51.75 -23.48
C GLU A 860 -11.91 51.04 -22.27
N ARG A 861 -11.71 49.71 -22.33
CA ARG A 861 -11.12 48.92 -21.29
C ARG A 861 -9.66 49.34 -20.95
N LEU A 862 -8.86 49.52 -22.01
CA LEU A 862 -7.47 49.96 -21.85
C LEU A 862 -7.38 51.38 -21.30
N LYS A 863 -8.23 52.31 -21.69
CA LYS A 863 -8.32 53.67 -21.09
C LYS A 863 -8.70 53.63 -19.63
N LYS A 864 -9.61 52.72 -19.24
CA LYS A 864 -9.98 52.52 -17.85
C LYS A 864 -8.82 51.95 -17.03
N GLU A 865 -8.10 50.96 -17.62
CA GLU A 865 -6.92 50.40 -17.02
C GLU A 865 -5.75 51.39 -16.93
N GLU A 866 -5.56 52.22 -17.96
CA GLU A 866 -4.62 53.35 -17.90
C GLU A 866 -4.91 54.27 -16.74
N GLY A 867 -6.19 54.66 -16.56
CA GLY A 867 -6.60 55.51 -15.45
C GLY A 867 -6.37 54.84 -14.07
N ARG A 868 -6.62 53.53 -14.00
CA ARG A 868 -6.36 52.77 -12.78
C ARG A 868 -4.86 52.76 -12.43
N LEU A 869 -4.02 52.37 -13.42
CA LEU A 869 -2.57 52.34 -13.24
C LEU A 869 -1.96 53.68 -12.91
N GLN A 870 -2.42 54.77 -13.56
CA GLN A 870 -2.04 56.15 -13.22
C GLN A 870 -2.41 56.50 -11.77
N GLY A 871 -3.56 56.01 -11.28
CA GLY A 871 -3.99 56.16 -9.91
C GLY A 871 -3.07 55.44 -8.92
N GLU A 872 -2.72 54.20 -9.23
CA GLU A 872 -1.79 53.40 -8.40
C GLU A 872 -0.34 53.95 -8.38
N ILE A 873 0.14 54.38 -9.54
CA ILE A 873 1.46 55.06 -9.65
C ILE A 873 1.46 56.33 -8.76
N LYS A 874 0.41 57.15 -8.86
CA LYS A 874 0.27 58.36 -8.06
C LYS A 874 0.22 58.06 -6.55
N ARG A 875 -0.44 56.96 -6.18
CA ARG A 875 -0.52 56.46 -4.81
C ARG A 875 0.87 56.04 -4.29
N CYS A 876 1.59 55.22 -5.07
CA CYS A 876 2.93 54.75 -4.73
C CYS A 876 3.92 55.92 -4.64
N GLN A 877 3.90 56.85 -5.61
CA GLN A 877 4.71 58.08 -5.59
C GLN A 877 4.40 58.95 -4.40
N GLY A 878 3.10 59.08 -4.05
CA GLY A 878 2.67 59.84 -2.86
C GLY A 878 3.15 59.19 -1.56
N MET A 879 3.14 57.90 -1.46
CA MET A 879 3.67 57.17 -0.29
C MET A 879 5.20 57.31 -0.21
N LEU A 880 5.92 57.10 -1.30
CA LEU A 880 7.37 57.23 -1.35
C LEU A 880 7.86 58.68 -1.22
N GLY A 881 7.04 59.72 -1.57
CA GLY A 881 7.29 61.11 -1.37
C GLY A 881 6.92 61.65 0.03
N ASN A 882 6.28 60.83 0.87
CA ASN A 882 5.92 61.24 2.23
C ASN A 882 7.09 61.01 3.21
N GLU A 883 7.76 62.10 3.61
CA GLU A 883 8.89 62.03 4.54
C GLU A 883 8.56 61.30 5.87
N LYS A 884 7.33 61.38 6.35
CA LYS A 884 6.89 60.66 7.56
C LYS A 884 6.76 59.16 7.35
N PHE A 885 6.47 58.70 6.11
CA PHE A 885 6.41 57.29 5.78
C PHE A 885 7.82 56.74 5.58
N VAL A 886 8.65 57.41 4.77
CA VAL A 886 10.02 56.99 4.44
C VAL A 886 10.91 56.93 5.66
N SER A 887 10.72 57.84 6.64
CA SER A 887 11.52 57.90 7.88
C SER A 887 11.10 56.91 8.96
N LYS A 888 9.88 56.31 8.89
CA LYS A 888 9.35 55.45 9.96
C LYS A 888 9.03 54.02 9.49
N ALA A 889 8.88 53.76 8.19
CA ALA A 889 8.58 52.44 7.68
C ALA A 889 9.84 51.55 7.63
N PRO A 890 9.71 50.24 7.87
CA PRO A 890 10.79 49.28 7.62
C PRO A 890 11.28 49.36 6.18
N GLN A 891 12.61 49.23 5.98
CA GLN A 891 13.23 49.27 4.64
C GLN A 891 12.55 48.30 3.65
N SER A 892 12.19 47.10 4.10
CA SER A 892 11.48 46.12 3.29
C SER A 892 10.14 46.63 2.72
N LYS A 893 9.41 47.46 3.45
CA LYS A 893 8.17 48.08 2.95
C LYS A 893 8.40 49.20 1.95
N ILE A 894 9.48 49.94 2.11
CA ILE A 894 9.89 50.99 1.16
C ILE A 894 10.30 50.34 -0.16
N ASP A 895 11.05 49.26 -0.10
CA ASP A 895 11.51 48.53 -1.27
C ASP A 895 10.33 47.82 -1.98
N GLU A 896 9.38 47.24 -1.25
CA GLU A 896 8.13 46.67 -1.78
C GLU A 896 7.29 47.72 -2.55
N GLU A 897 7.17 48.95 -2.04
CA GLU A 897 6.43 50.04 -2.74
C GLU A 897 7.19 50.58 -3.95
N LYS A 898 8.54 50.53 -3.94
CA LYS A 898 9.35 50.85 -5.13
C LYS A 898 9.21 49.80 -6.22
N GLU A 899 9.20 48.53 -5.87
CA GLU A 899 8.96 47.42 -6.82
C GLU A 899 7.55 47.51 -7.42
N LYS A 900 6.53 47.80 -6.60
CA LYS A 900 5.18 48.03 -7.09
C LYS A 900 5.10 49.20 -8.05
N LEU A 901 5.79 50.31 -7.74
CA LEU A 901 5.83 51.47 -8.60
C LEU A 901 6.43 51.14 -9.97
N ALA A 902 7.62 50.53 -9.97
CA ALA A 902 8.29 50.13 -11.22
C ALA A 902 7.43 49.17 -12.05
N LYS A 903 6.76 48.20 -11.38
CA LYS A 903 5.84 47.28 -12.02
C LYS A 903 4.62 47.96 -12.66
N TYR A 904 4.01 48.93 -11.97
CA TYR A 904 2.87 49.70 -12.48
C TYR A 904 3.28 50.62 -13.62
N GLU A 905 4.46 51.24 -13.59
CA GLU A 905 5.02 52.05 -14.68
C GLU A 905 5.25 51.20 -15.92
N GLN A 906 5.86 50.03 -15.78
CA GLN A 906 6.02 49.08 -16.89
C GLN A 906 4.66 48.64 -17.50
N MET A 907 3.68 48.33 -16.65
CA MET A 907 2.33 47.97 -17.10
C MET A 907 1.63 49.16 -17.81
N LEU A 908 1.83 50.36 -17.34
CA LEU A 908 1.28 51.57 -17.97
C LEU A 908 1.86 51.80 -19.36
N ASP A 909 3.15 51.63 -19.51
CA ASP A 909 3.82 51.77 -20.82
C ASP A 909 3.32 50.70 -21.79
N GLN A 910 3.11 49.47 -21.39
CA GLN A 910 2.51 48.41 -22.21
C GLN A 910 1.08 48.78 -22.63
N VAL A 911 0.26 49.31 -21.71
CA VAL A 911 -1.13 49.73 -21.98
C VAL A 911 -1.14 50.87 -22.99
N LYS A 912 -0.25 51.86 -22.84
CA LYS A 912 -0.14 52.99 -23.77
C LYS A 912 0.34 52.55 -25.15
N GLU A 913 1.32 51.66 -25.24
CA GLU A 913 1.78 51.12 -26.52
C GLU A 913 0.63 50.40 -27.24
N ARG A 914 -0.13 49.60 -26.47
CA ARG A 914 -1.29 48.90 -27.03
C ARG A 914 -2.43 49.84 -27.45
N LEU A 915 -2.72 50.91 -26.71
CA LEU A 915 -3.67 51.97 -27.11
C LEU A 915 -3.25 52.69 -28.39
N ASN A 916 -1.95 53.02 -28.54
CA ASN A 916 -1.42 53.62 -29.71
C ASN A 916 -1.52 52.72 -30.95
N THR A 917 -1.34 51.42 -30.76
CA THR A 917 -1.48 50.42 -31.84
C THR A 917 -2.95 50.28 -32.29
N LEU A 918 -3.90 50.33 -31.34
CA LEU A 918 -5.33 50.19 -31.63
C LEU A 918 -5.99 51.46 -32.14
N SER A 919 -5.38 52.62 -31.98
CA SER A 919 -5.88 53.90 -32.40
C SER A 919 -5.39 54.37 -33.79
N LYS A 920 -4.46 53.63 -34.39
CA LYS A 920 -4.03 53.75 -35.79
C LYS A 920 -4.89 52.87 -36.69
#